data_be32d6f9c7a2e6b38ae966f12eef0141
#
_entry.id   be32d6f9c7a2e6b38ae966f12eef0141
#
_cell.length_a   1.000
_cell.length_b   1.000
_cell.length_c   1.000
_cell.angle_alpha   90.00
_cell.angle_beta   90.00
_cell.angle_gamma   90.00
#
_symmetry.space_group_name_H-M   'P 1'
#
loop_
_entity.id
_entity.type
_entity.pdbx_description
1 polymer ?
#
loop_
_entity_poly.entity_id
_entity_poly.type
_entity_poly.pdbx_seq_one_letter_code
_entity_poly.pdbx_strand_id
1 'polypeptide(L)'
;MRHFHNTFLLFILLFALSCGTEEQIETVKNVAEFEERLKNIQPGDSIVLANGVWTDSELMFEANGTADKPITLTVEEKGKVTLEGASNLRIAGDHLIVKGLVFKNGFTPTNAVISFRKDREHMANNSRLTECVIDNYNNPERQVQDYWVTIYGKNNRIDHNHIAGKKNLGVTMIVGLDTKESRENNHQIDHNYFGPRPTYGNNGGETLRIGTSHHALENSNTLVESNYFDRTNGEHEIISNKACQNTFKYNTFFECTGTLTMRHGNETLVDGNVFIGNGKPSTGGVRVINETQTVINNYHVGLTGYRFRGAFVMMNGVPNSPPNRYVPVIDSKVNNNTFVNCDNILFGAGSDAERSQAPRTSEFSENIIFNEFKKDIFTIDDDISGITFKDNVLGANSSTTIGNGFANADVTLVKNEQGFLIPTSDQIKTKVSISPEIATKENTGTTWYSKADKTVALNSGKTIPVAAGINTLYEIVKTSEAGDIIELEAGGTYLLTKAVKIRHPLTFKTVGNEKATILFERMMAFEIQNGGSLSLENVAFDGAKSPDYAGNSVISTSKTSMIENYKLFIDKCEFKNMIVNHSFDVLRVSKGTFADTISIQNSKFKTISGSIAALDKETDDIGAYNVEYFIMKNNTINDLQGAALRLYRGGKDESTFGPFLEIDHNVFDHVGFGKKNKYDAAISLYGVQETEIRDNIFKDSKAINMHLVVGEPIVKVRNNALSNSESMKVTGDQKYLVENQWNLTANFIDDSGYSLPDNSPLKGKATDGTDLGLLNN
;
A
#
# COMPACT_ATOMS: atom_id res chain seq x y z
N MET A 1 93.96 32.72 18.28
CA MET A 1 93.34 33.68 19.25
C MET A 1 91.85 33.29 19.45
N ARG A 2 91.51 33.11 20.69
CA ARG A 2 90.15 32.99 21.34
C ARG A 2 89.31 31.74 21.04
N HIS A 3 89.31 30.91 22.05
CA HIS A 3 88.37 29.83 22.37
C HIS A 3 86.96 30.36 22.60
N PHE A 4 85.97 29.61 22.14
CA PHE A 4 84.64 29.66 22.74
C PHE A 4 84.22 28.24 23.05
N HIS A 5 83.92 27.98 24.33
CA HIS A 5 83.36 26.80 24.85
C HIS A 5 81.82 26.75 24.54
N ASN A 6 81.35 25.68 23.99
CA ASN A 6 79.96 25.38 23.91
C ASN A 6 79.55 24.32 24.96
N THR A 7 78.78 24.77 25.92
CA THR A 7 78.19 23.91 26.94
C THR A 7 76.92 23.30 26.35
N PHE A 8 76.88 21.99 26.22
CA PHE A 8 75.72 21.25 25.74
C PHE A 8 74.78 20.95 26.92
N LEU A 9 73.63 21.65 27.00
CA LEU A 9 72.57 21.38 27.97
C LEU A 9 71.74 20.20 27.46
N LEU A 10 71.76 19.02 28.12
CA LEU A 10 70.99 17.87 27.83
C LEU A 10 69.56 18.02 28.43
N PHE A 11 68.56 18.35 27.59
CA PHE A 11 67.17 18.35 27.99
C PHE A 11 66.63 16.89 27.90
N ILE A 12 66.44 16.23 29.02
CA ILE A 12 65.71 14.96 29.11
C ILE A 12 64.23 15.27 29.02
N LEU A 13 63.62 15.03 27.84
CA LEU A 13 62.16 15.03 27.68
C LEU A 13 61.60 13.73 28.23
N LEU A 14 60.99 13.82 29.41
CA LEU A 14 60.12 12.72 29.91
C LEU A 14 58.84 12.68 29.06
N PHE A 15 58.76 11.76 28.12
CA PHE A 15 57.52 11.36 27.53
C PHE A 15 56.73 10.54 28.60
N ALA A 16 55.79 11.19 29.24
CA ALA A 16 54.73 10.50 29.97
C ALA A 16 53.88 9.77 28.91
N LEU A 17 54.12 8.47 28.75
CA LEU A 17 53.16 7.56 28.10
C LEU A 17 51.88 7.59 28.96
N SER A 18 50.97 8.45 28.60
CA SER A 18 49.57 8.32 29.00
C SER A 18 49.04 7.08 28.28
N CYS A 19 49.15 5.94 28.94
CA CYS A 19 48.38 4.79 28.57
C CYS A 19 46.91 5.16 28.92
N GLY A 20 46.20 5.69 27.92
CA GLY A 20 44.74 5.74 28.01
C GLY A 20 44.25 4.30 28.14
N THR A 21 43.87 3.90 29.33
CA THR A 21 43.02 2.73 29.50
C THR A 21 41.80 3.03 28.66
N GLU A 22 41.61 2.34 27.56
CA GLU A 22 40.27 2.23 26.94
C GLU A 22 39.36 1.83 28.09
N GLU A 23 38.48 2.72 28.53
CA GLU A 23 37.42 2.37 29.47
C GLU A 23 36.65 1.23 28.80
N GLN A 24 36.79 0.04 29.35
CA GLN A 24 36.08 -1.11 28.86
C GLN A 24 34.60 -0.85 29.13
N ILE A 25 33.86 -0.54 28.08
CA ILE A 25 32.42 -0.28 28.17
C ILE A 25 31.77 -1.53 28.75
N GLU A 26 31.22 -1.40 29.95
CA GLU A 26 30.48 -2.51 30.60
C GLU A 26 29.21 -2.78 29.82
N THR A 27 29.15 -3.94 29.15
CA THR A 27 28.00 -4.36 28.35
C THR A 27 27.18 -5.39 29.08
N VAL A 28 25.84 -5.35 28.92
CA VAL A 28 24.91 -6.39 29.36
C VAL A 28 24.65 -7.36 28.20
N LYS A 29 24.57 -8.67 28.50
CA LYS A 29 24.55 -9.75 27.48
C LYS A 29 23.19 -10.44 27.36
N ASN A 30 22.29 -10.22 28.28
CA ASN A 30 20.97 -10.85 28.33
C ASN A 30 19.98 -10.00 29.16
N VAL A 31 18.70 -10.40 29.13
CA VAL A 31 17.63 -9.68 29.82
C VAL A 31 17.86 -9.63 31.33
N ALA A 32 18.38 -10.71 31.94
CA ALA A 32 18.61 -10.73 33.37
C ALA A 32 19.72 -9.75 33.83
N GLU A 33 20.81 -9.64 33.06
CA GLU A 33 21.86 -8.62 33.29
C GLU A 33 21.32 -7.20 33.06
N PHE A 34 20.46 -7.00 32.05
CA PHE A 34 19.79 -5.74 31.81
C PHE A 34 18.91 -5.32 33.00
N GLU A 35 18.08 -6.23 33.52
CA GLU A 35 17.21 -5.99 34.69
C GLU A 35 18.04 -5.73 35.96
N GLU A 36 19.15 -6.42 36.15
CA GLU A 36 20.03 -6.21 37.31
C GLU A 36 20.70 -4.82 37.24
N ARG A 37 21.15 -4.40 36.07
CA ARG A 37 21.75 -3.08 35.87
C ARG A 37 20.76 -1.95 36.17
N LEU A 38 19.48 -2.12 35.79
CA LEU A 38 18.41 -1.18 36.08
C LEU A 38 18.15 -0.89 37.52
N LYS A 39 18.35 -1.86 38.43
CA LYS A 39 18.04 -1.70 39.87
C LYS A 39 18.85 -0.58 40.53
N ASN A 40 20.03 -0.30 40.04
CA ASN A 40 20.97 0.66 40.66
C ASN A 40 21.31 1.82 39.73
N ILE A 41 20.53 2.01 38.63
CA ILE A 41 20.83 3.02 37.61
C ILE A 41 20.62 4.43 38.18
N GLN A 42 21.52 5.34 37.83
CA GLN A 42 21.50 6.73 38.27
C GLN A 42 21.38 7.69 37.07
N PRO A 43 20.88 8.92 37.26
CA PRO A 43 20.87 9.94 36.23
C PRO A 43 22.25 10.16 35.59
N GLY A 44 22.33 10.02 34.27
CA GLY A 44 23.56 10.12 33.48
C GLY A 44 24.18 8.76 33.12
N ASP A 45 23.71 7.68 33.71
CA ASP A 45 24.20 6.33 33.38
C ASP A 45 23.75 5.86 31.99
N SER A 46 24.48 4.84 31.49
CA SER A 46 24.11 4.13 30.26
C SER A 46 24.05 2.62 30.51
N ILE A 47 23.08 1.98 29.85
CA ILE A 47 23.05 0.53 29.67
C ILE A 47 23.43 0.25 28.23
N VAL A 48 24.49 -0.54 28.05
CA VAL A 48 25.00 -0.89 26.72
C VAL A 48 24.75 -2.35 26.44
N LEU A 49 23.91 -2.65 25.44
CA LEU A 49 23.64 -4.02 25.02
C LEU A 49 24.84 -4.57 24.23
N ALA A 50 25.31 -5.76 24.61
CA ALA A 50 26.41 -6.45 23.92
C ALA A 50 26.02 -6.86 22.49
N ASN A 51 26.99 -6.84 21.59
CA ASN A 51 26.82 -7.30 20.21
C ASN A 51 26.27 -8.76 20.16
N GLY A 52 25.34 -9.00 19.26
CA GLY A 52 24.74 -10.31 19.04
C GLY A 52 23.25 -10.27 18.77
N VAL A 53 22.64 -11.45 18.74
CA VAL A 53 21.20 -11.63 18.56
C VAL A 53 20.53 -11.80 19.91
N TRP A 54 19.60 -10.91 20.22
CA TRP A 54 18.74 -10.94 21.40
C TRP A 54 17.40 -11.55 21.01
N THR A 55 17.28 -12.86 21.17
CA THR A 55 16.08 -13.62 20.80
C THR A 55 15.07 -13.63 21.93
N ASP A 56 13.78 -13.44 21.57
CA ASP A 56 12.64 -13.50 22.49
C ASP A 56 12.83 -12.63 23.74
N SER A 57 13.33 -11.41 23.53
CA SER A 57 13.73 -10.48 24.59
C SER A 57 12.68 -9.41 24.82
N GLU A 58 11.99 -9.49 25.97
CA GLU A 58 11.08 -8.44 26.42
C GLU A 58 11.83 -7.49 27.36
N LEU A 59 12.12 -6.27 26.91
CA LEU A 59 12.85 -5.28 27.67
C LEU A 59 11.87 -4.28 28.33
N MET A 60 12.01 -4.07 29.65
CA MET A 60 11.31 -3.02 30.36
C MET A 60 12.32 -1.98 30.85
N PHE A 61 12.41 -0.85 30.15
CA PHE A 61 13.29 0.25 30.49
C PHE A 61 12.53 1.30 31.30
N GLU A 62 12.50 1.10 32.63
CA GLU A 62 11.82 1.98 33.59
C GLU A 62 12.86 2.65 34.49
N ALA A 63 13.03 3.97 34.33
CA ALA A 63 14.01 4.76 35.08
C ALA A 63 13.68 6.26 35.05
N ASN A 64 14.33 7.06 35.88
CA ASN A 64 14.17 8.50 35.93
C ASN A 64 15.53 9.20 35.86
N GLY A 65 15.84 9.76 34.69
CA GLY A 65 16.94 10.68 34.48
C GLY A 65 16.56 12.11 34.81
N THR A 66 17.39 13.05 34.39
CA THR A 66 17.11 14.49 34.42
C THR A 66 17.46 15.12 33.07
N ALA A 67 17.00 16.34 32.82
CA ALA A 67 17.29 17.05 31.56
C ALA A 67 18.80 17.15 31.28
N ASP A 68 19.61 17.41 32.31
CA ASP A 68 21.06 17.52 32.21
C ASP A 68 21.78 16.15 32.25
N LYS A 69 21.14 15.13 32.77
CA LYS A 69 21.68 13.78 32.94
C LYS A 69 20.64 12.72 32.56
N PRO A 70 20.30 12.58 31.28
CA PRO A 70 19.39 11.54 30.83
C PRO A 70 20.02 10.16 31.04
N ILE A 71 19.17 9.14 31.24
CA ILE A 71 19.61 7.74 31.27
C ILE A 71 19.49 7.16 29.88
N THR A 72 20.54 6.49 29.40
CA THR A 72 20.61 6.01 28.01
C THR A 72 20.61 4.48 27.92
N LEU A 73 19.71 3.93 27.12
CA LEU A 73 19.80 2.56 26.60
C LEU A 73 20.39 2.61 25.20
N THR A 74 21.52 1.94 25.01
CA THR A 74 22.25 1.95 23.74
C THR A 74 22.86 0.58 23.42
N VAL A 75 23.59 0.49 22.34
CA VAL A 75 24.23 -0.73 21.84
C VAL A 75 25.75 -0.56 21.82
N GLU A 76 26.46 -1.66 21.93
CA GLU A 76 27.94 -1.68 21.82
C GLU A 76 28.38 -1.19 20.44
N GLU A 77 27.82 -1.76 19.38
CA GLU A 77 28.04 -1.30 17.99
C GLU A 77 26.71 -1.20 17.23
N LYS A 78 26.48 -0.07 16.54
CA LYS A 78 25.28 0.12 15.70
C LYS A 78 25.20 -0.96 14.61
N GLY A 79 24.04 -1.58 14.50
CA GLY A 79 23.76 -2.65 13.53
C GLY A 79 24.25 -4.04 13.92
N LYS A 80 24.98 -4.19 15.02
CA LYS A 80 25.47 -5.47 15.56
C LYS A 80 24.58 -6.06 16.66
N VAL A 81 23.69 -5.28 17.24
CA VAL A 81 22.71 -5.71 18.23
C VAL A 81 21.36 -5.82 17.55
N THR A 82 20.82 -7.04 17.46
CA THR A 82 19.50 -7.30 16.85
C THR A 82 18.55 -7.99 17.81
N LEU A 83 17.35 -7.46 17.93
CA LEU A 83 16.24 -8.06 18.65
C LEU A 83 15.40 -8.87 17.66
N GLU A 84 15.37 -10.18 17.84
CA GLU A 84 14.73 -11.13 16.92
C GLU A 84 13.70 -12.00 17.65
N GLY A 85 12.93 -12.81 16.92
CA GLY A 85 11.89 -13.64 17.51
C GLY A 85 10.77 -12.82 18.14
N ALA A 86 10.28 -13.22 19.31
CA ALA A 86 9.20 -12.55 20.04
C ALA A 86 9.77 -11.48 21.00
N SER A 87 10.25 -10.35 20.47
CA SER A 87 10.90 -9.30 21.26
C SER A 87 10.14 -7.98 21.24
N ASN A 88 10.26 -7.19 22.32
CA ASN A 88 9.70 -5.84 22.42
C ASN A 88 10.51 -4.96 23.39
N LEU A 89 10.17 -3.66 23.40
CA LEU A 89 10.68 -2.70 24.37
C LEU A 89 9.53 -1.85 24.92
N ARG A 90 9.43 -1.76 26.24
CA ARG A 90 8.56 -0.79 26.92
C ARG A 90 9.41 0.22 27.69
N ILE A 91 9.04 1.50 27.61
CA ILE A 91 9.78 2.63 28.19
C ILE A 91 8.84 3.35 29.16
N ALA A 92 9.28 3.60 30.39
CA ALA A 92 8.51 4.36 31.38
C ALA A 92 9.43 5.19 32.28
N GLY A 93 8.98 6.36 32.71
CA GLY A 93 9.74 7.29 33.54
C GLY A 93 10.08 8.58 32.81
N ASP A 94 11.21 9.19 33.15
CA ASP A 94 11.51 10.55 32.71
C ASP A 94 12.94 10.69 32.17
N HIS A 95 13.13 11.52 31.13
CA HIS A 95 14.43 11.83 30.52
C HIS A 95 15.25 10.59 30.14
N LEU A 96 14.63 9.69 29.37
CA LEU A 96 15.24 8.46 28.88
C LEU A 96 15.62 8.60 27.40
N ILE A 97 16.76 8.05 27.01
CA ILE A 97 17.21 8.00 25.60
C ILE A 97 17.37 6.53 25.20
N VAL A 98 16.74 6.14 24.11
CA VAL A 98 16.92 4.82 23.48
C VAL A 98 17.51 5.04 22.09
N LYS A 99 18.62 4.36 21.79
CA LYS A 99 19.28 4.52 20.48
C LYS A 99 19.99 3.26 19.98
N GLY A 100 19.98 3.08 18.66
CA GLY A 100 20.79 2.08 17.97
C GLY A 100 20.22 0.66 17.91
N LEU A 101 19.05 0.40 18.48
CA LEU A 101 18.39 -0.92 18.47
C LEU A 101 17.90 -1.31 17.07
N VAL A 102 17.97 -2.61 16.73
CA VAL A 102 17.44 -3.16 15.48
C VAL A 102 16.46 -4.28 15.78
N PHE A 103 15.19 -4.11 15.43
CA PHE A 103 14.17 -5.16 15.44
C PHE A 103 14.01 -5.73 14.03
N LYS A 104 14.28 -7.01 13.85
CA LYS A 104 14.12 -7.74 12.58
C LYS A 104 13.91 -9.23 12.83
N ASN A 105 13.53 -10.00 11.82
CA ASN A 105 13.36 -11.46 11.89
C ASN A 105 12.46 -11.93 13.04
N GLY A 106 11.33 -11.25 13.25
CA GLY A 106 10.43 -11.58 14.35
C GLY A 106 9.16 -10.73 14.35
N PHE A 107 8.53 -10.67 15.50
CA PHE A 107 7.32 -9.92 15.76
C PHE A 107 7.19 -9.63 17.26
N THR A 108 6.38 -8.65 17.63
CA THR A 108 6.13 -8.37 19.05
C THR A 108 5.20 -9.42 19.70
N PRO A 109 5.52 -9.94 20.91
CA PRO A 109 4.61 -10.79 21.66
C PRO A 109 3.45 -10.03 22.31
N THR A 110 3.50 -8.68 22.25
CA THR A 110 2.49 -7.77 22.80
C THR A 110 1.83 -6.98 21.68
N ASN A 111 1.09 -5.93 22.02
CA ASN A 111 0.44 -5.06 21.05
C ASN A 111 1.37 -3.98 20.46
N ALA A 112 2.63 -3.87 20.89
CA ALA A 112 3.59 -2.91 20.36
C ALA A 112 5.03 -3.44 20.38
N VAL A 113 5.83 -3.07 19.35
CA VAL A 113 7.26 -3.37 19.32
C VAL A 113 8.01 -2.46 20.29
N ILE A 114 7.74 -1.15 20.22
CA ILE A 114 8.27 -0.14 21.16
C ILE A 114 7.09 0.65 21.71
N SER A 115 6.95 0.67 23.05
CA SER A 115 5.87 1.39 23.73
C SER A 115 6.43 2.41 24.73
N PHE A 116 5.99 3.65 24.64
CA PHE A 116 6.33 4.72 25.60
C PHE A 116 5.46 4.66 26.86
N ARG A 117 5.11 3.46 27.26
CA ARG A 117 4.49 3.16 28.56
C ARG A 117 4.72 1.72 28.99
N LYS A 118 4.80 1.50 30.26
CA LYS A 118 4.71 0.18 30.89
C LYS A 118 3.25 -0.26 30.97
N ASP A 119 2.40 0.64 31.45
CA ASP A 119 0.95 0.52 31.59
C ASP A 119 0.29 1.90 31.51
N ARG A 120 -1.00 2.03 31.86
CA ARG A 120 -1.74 3.29 31.78
C ARG A 120 -1.34 4.35 32.84
N GLU A 121 -0.65 3.94 33.89
CA GLU A 121 -0.22 4.81 34.99
C GLU A 121 1.27 5.20 34.86
N HIS A 122 2.06 4.36 34.18
CA HIS A 122 3.52 4.53 34.05
C HIS A 122 3.90 4.77 32.58
N MET A 123 4.02 6.02 32.20
CA MET A 123 4.36 6.47 30.84
C MET A 123 5.77 7.07 30.81
N ALA A 124 6.35 7.13 29.61
CA ALA A 124 7.60 7.87 29.38
C ALA A 124 7.30 9.35 29.10
N ASN A 125 8.06 10.23 29.73
CA ASN A 125 8.00 11.67 29.46
C ASN A 125 9.40 12.23 29.16
N ASN A 126 9.47 13.33 28.44
CA ASN A 126 10.71 14.01 28.10
C ASN A 126 11.79 13.05 27.53
N SER A 127 11.35 11.97 26.89
CA SER A 127 12.20 10.85 26.48
C SER A 127 12.38 10.81 24.97
N ARG A 128 13.44 10.16 24.49
CA ARG A 128 13.82 10.16 23.08
C ARG A 128 14.07 8.73 22.55
N LEU A 129 13.49 8.43 21.38
CA LEU A 129 13.82 7.26 20.58
C LEU A 129 14.52 7.74 19.30
N THR A 130 15.78 7.38 19.14
CA THR A 130 16.57 7.87 18.00
C THR A 130 17.47 6.80 17.40
N GLU A 131 17.74 6.90 16.09
CA GLU A 131 18.63 5.98 15.37
C GLU A 131 18.31 4.49 15.55
N CYS A 132 17.06 4.14 15.84
CA CYS A 132 16.58 2.76 15.93
C CYS A 132 16.02 2.27 14.59
N VAL A 133 15.98 0.97 14.42
CA VAL A 133 15.50 0.30 13.20
C VAL A 133 14.40 -0.69 13.56
N ILE A 134 13.27 -0.64 12.82
CA ILE A 134 12.27 -1.70 12.77
C ILE A 134 12.10 -2.08 11.30
N ASP A 135 12.57 -3.25 10.90
CA ASP A 135 12.61 -3.69 9.50
C ASP A 135 11.95 -5.06 9.33
N ASN A 136 10.80 -5.09 8.61
CA ASN A 136 10.04 -6.32 8.34
C ASN A 136 9.71 -7.16 9.59
N TYR A 137 9.44 -6.51 10.70
CA TYR A 137 9.16 -7.13 12.00
C TYR A 137 7.66 -7.35 12.19
N ASN A 138 7.12 -8.40 11.56
CA ASN A 138 5.69 -8.61 11.39
C ASN A 138 5.19 -9.89 12.04
N ASN A 139 3.99 -9.82 12.66
CA ASN A 139 3.28 -11.03 13.06
C ASN A 139 2.97 -11.88 11.81
N PRO A 140 3.23 -13.20 11.84
CA PRO A 140 2.96 -14.08 10.69
C PRO A 140 1.47 -14.19 10.35
N GLU A 141 0.58 -13.89 11.30
CA GLU A 141 -0.85 -13.85 11.09
C GLU A 141 -1.28 -12.44 10.65
N ARG A 142 -1.66 -12.28 9.37
CA ARG A 142 -1.97 -10.99 8.74
C ARG A 142 -3.00 -10.16 9.52
N GLN A 143 -3.99 -10.80 10.14
CA GLN A 143 -5.09 -10.16 10.86
C GLN A 143 -4.80 -9.94 12.36
N VAL A 144 -3.64 -10.31 12.87
CA VAL A 144 -3.25 -9.98 14.25
C VAL A 144 -2.76 -8.54 14.28
N GLN A 145 -3.43 -7.73 15.09
CA GLN A 145 -3.12 -6.31 15.23
C GLN A 145 -1.96 -6.06 16.17
N ASP A 146 -0.96 -5.33 15.69
CA ASP A 146 0.07 -4.72 16.50
C ASP A 146 0.45 -3.33 15.97
N TYR A 147 1.17 -2.58 16.78
CA TYR A 147 1.77 -1.30 16.42
C TYR A 147 3.30 -1.42 16.52
N TRP A 148 4.01 -0.66 15.69
CA TRP A 148 5.47 -0.70 15.82
C TRP A 148 5.99 0.30 16.84
N VAL A 149 5.44 1.52 16.86
CA VAL A 149 5.75 2.50 17.90
C VAL A 149 4.47 3.08 18.47
N THR A 150 4.32 3.03 19.79
CA THR A 150 3.20 3.67 20.49
C THR A 150 3.71 4.72 21.46
N ILE A 151 3.25 5.96 21.29
CA ILE A 151 3.74 7.13 22.02
C ILE A 151 2.65 7.60 22.98
N TYR A 152 3.01 7.69 24.26
CA TYR A 152 2.16 8.16 25.35
C TYR A 152 2.96 9.15 26.22
N GLY A 153 2.33 9.77 27.23
CA GLY A 153 2.97 10.77 28.08
C GLY A 153 3.15 12.12 27.39
N LYS A 154 4.21 12.85 27.72
CA LYS A 154 4.46 14.21 27.22
C LYS A 154 5.89 14.44 26.77
N ASN A 155 6.07 15.39 25.84
CA ASN A 155 7.36 15.94 25.39
C ASN A 155 8.34 14.86 24.89
N ASN A 156 7.86 13.75 24.33
CA ASN A 156 8.73 12.73 23.77
C ASN A 156 9.13 13.08 22.35
N ARG A 157 10.36 12.74 21.97
CA ARG A 157 10.88 12.92 20.62
C ARG A 157 11.24 11.59 19.98
N ILE A 158 10.77 11.38 18.76
CA ILE A 158 11.03 10.21 17.94
C ILE A 158 11.68 10.69 16.64
N ASP A 159 12.99 10.48 16.51
CA ASP A 159 13.74 11.05 15.41
C ASP A 159 14.81 10.13 14.83
N HIS A 160 15.15 10.32 13.56
CA HIS A 160 16.19 9.60 12.83
C HIS A 160 16.03 8.06 12.86
N ASN A 161 14.81 7.55 13.05
CA ASN A 161 14.55 6.10 13.03
C ASN A 161 14.25 5.60 11.63
N HIS A 162 14.63 4.35 11.36
CA HIS A 162 14.29 3.62 10.14
C HIS A 162 13.15 2.63 10.44
N ILE A 163 11.98 2.86 9.87
CA ILE A 163 10.76 2.11 10.14
C ILE A 163 10.16 1.66 8.81
N ALA A 164 10.36 0.39 8.41
CA ALA A 164 10.05 -0.08 7.06
C ALA A 164 9.52 -1.51 7.00
N GLY A 165 8.54 -1.76 6.11
CA GLY A 165 8.10 -3.11 5.79
C GLY A 165 7.03 -3.68 6.72
N LYS A 166 6.16 -2.86 7.32
CA LYS A 166 4.98 -3.37 8.04
C LYS A 166 3.94 -3.92 7.07
N LYS A 167 3.41 -5.13 7.35
CA LYS A 167 2.51 -5.86 6.46
C LYS A 167 1.26 -6.43 7.14
N ASN A 168 1.31 -6.70 8.44
CA ASN A 168 0.16 -7.17 9.23
C ASN A 168 -0.73 -5.99 9.67
N LEU A 169 -1.90 -6.31 10.22
CA LEU A 169 -2.88 -5.36 10.75
C LEU A 169 -2.27 -4.43 11.80
N GLY A 170 -2.68 -3.18 11.78
CA GLY A 170 -2.36 -2.15 12.77
C GLY A 170 -1.47 -1.04 12.21
N VAL A 171 -1.67 0.14 12.74
CA VAL A 171 -0.93 1.36 12.37
C VAL A 171 0.56 1.20 12.66
N THR A 172 1.42 1.74 11.82
CA THR A 172 2.87 1.65 12.07
C THR A 172 3.28 2.43 13.31
N MET A 173 2.83 3.68 13.45
CA MET A 173 3.11 4.53 14.61
C MET A 173 1.84 5.21 15.10
N ILE A 174 1.59 5.19 16.41
CA ILE A 174 0.45 5.89 17.02
C ILE A 174 0.88 6.87 18.11
N VAL A 175 0.17 7.99 18.21
CA VAL A 175 0.16 8.89 19.36
C VAL A 175 -1.14 8.67 20.10
N GLY A 176 -1.06 8.15 21.34
CA GLY A 176 -2.21 7.83 22.17
C GLY A 176 -2.63 9.00 23.06
N LEU A 177 -3.95 9.25 23.15
CA LEU A 177 -4.56 10.29 23.98
C LEU A 177 -5.52 9.67 25.02
N ASP A 178 -5.39 8.37 25.31
CA ASP A 178 -6.33 7.61 26.12
C ASP A 178 -6.26 7.90 27.63
N THR A 179 -5.29 8.68 28.06
CA THR A 179 -5.17 9.21 29.44
C THR A 179 -5.06 10.74 29.40
N LYS A 180 -5.37 11.42 30.52
CA LYS A 180 -5.22 12.87 30.62
C LYS A 180 -3.76 13.30 30.52
N GLU A 181 -2.86 12.47 31.02
CA GLU A 181 -1.42 12.69 31.03
C GLU A 181 -0.82 12.61 29.60
N SER A 182 -1.54 11.98 28.67
CA SER A 182 -1.15 11.88 27.25
C SER A 182 -1.84 12.89 26.36
N ARG A 183 -2.62 13.84 26.89
CA ARG A 183 -3.21 14.96 26.14
C ARG A 183 -2.36 16.20 26.27
N GLU A 184 -2.46 17.12 25.31
CA GLU A 184 -1.55 18.27 25.22
C GLU A 184 -0.09 17.80 25.37
N ASN A 185 0.23 16.78 24.58
CA ASN A 185 1.42 15.95 24.80
C ASN A 185 2.68 16.59 24.22
N ASN A 186 2.59 17.51 23.26
CA ASN A 186 3.70 18.23 22.64
C ASN A 186 4.82 17.29 22.14
N HIS A 187 4.47 16.14 21.57
CA HIS A 187 5.44 15.22 21.00
C HIS A 187 6.08 15.80 19.73
N GLN A 188 7.31 15.39 19.45
CA GLN A 188 8.02 15.70 18.23
C GLN A 188 8.37 14.41 17.50
N ILE A 189 7.95 14.28 16.22
CA ILE A 189 8.25 13.16 15.34
C ILE A 189 8.95 13.74 14.13
N ASP A 190 10.29 13.59 14.05
CA ASP A 190 11.06 14.30 13.05
C ASP A 190 12.20 13.49 12.45
N HIS A 191 12.57 13.80 11.20
CA HIS A 191 13.68 13.19 10.48
C HIS A 191 13.64 11.64 10.43
N ASN A 192 12.48 11.01 10.59
CA ASN A 192 12.34 9.57 10.45
C ASN A 192 12.19 9.18 8.97
N TYR A 193 12.69 8.00 8.63
CA TYR A 193 12.41 7.32 7.39
C TYR A 193 11.31 6.29 7.62
N PHE A 194 10.12 6.55 7.08
CA PHE A 194 9.04 5.58 6.98
C PHE A 194 9.14 4.90 5.61
N GLY A 195 9.63 3.67 5.59
CA GLY A 195 9.88 2.93 4.36
C GLY A 195 8.63 2.22 3.83
N PRO A 196 8.79 1.48 2.72
CA PRO A 196 7.64 0.91 2.00
C PRO A 196 6.72 0.07 2.88
N ARG A 197 5.44 0.34 2.74
CA ARG A 197 4.34 -0.45 3.29
C ARG A 197 3.38 -0.79 2.17
N PRO A 198 3.24 -2.07 1.76
CA PRO A 198 2.32 -2.45 0.69
C PRO A 198 0.87 -2.31 1.13
N THR A 199 -0.05 -2.25 0.15
CA THR A 199 -1.49 -2.24 0.40
C THR A 199 -1.88 -3.40 1.33
N TYR A 200 -2.58 -3.06 2.41
CA TYR A 200 -3.03 -4.04 3.38
C TYR A 200 -4.32 -4.75 2.92
N GLY A 201 -5.19 -4.04 2.20
CA GLY A 201 -6.46 -4.55 1.67
C GLY A 201 -7.57 -4.60 2.72
N ASN A 202 -7.49 -3.76 3.75
CA ASN A 202 -8.48 -3.58 4.81
C ASN A 202 -8.15 -2.32 5.60
N ASN A 203 -8.99 -1.94 6.57
CA ASN A 203 -8.76 -0.87 7.54
C ASN A 203 -7.61 -1.22 8.50
N GLY A 204 -6.87 -0.21 8.98
CA GLY A 204 -5.74 -0.34 9.90
C GLY A 204 -4.38 -0.43 9.19
N GLY A 205 -4.31 0.09 7.96
CA GLY A 205 -3.11 0.22 7.16
C GLY A 205 -2.37 1.55 7.28
N GLU A 206 -2.81 2.48 8.13
CA GLU A 206 -2.21 3.80 8.29
C GLU A 206 -0.73 3.72 8.72
N THR A 207 0.07 4.67 8.25
CA THR A 207 1.47 4.77 8.69
C THR A 207 1.60 5.52 10.01
N LEU A 208 0.92 6.66 10.14
CA LEU A 208 0.89 7.44 11.38
C LEU A 208 -0.55 7.77 11.76
N ARG A 209 -0.92 7.54 13.02
CA ARG A 209 -2.20 7.98 13.55
C ARG A 209 -2.01 8.76 14.84
N ILE A 210 -2.60 9.95 14.93
CA ILE A 210 -2.61 10.78 16.13
C ILE A 210 -4.02 10.77 16.71
N GLY A 211 -4.17 10.25 17.92
CA GLY A 211 -5.46 10.11 18.59
C GLY A 211 -6.36 9.00 18.02
N THR A 212 -7.60 9.05 18.46
CA THR A 212 -8.70 8.17 18.00
C THR A 212 -10.00 8.98 17.93
N SER A 213 -11.02 8.42 17.30
CA SER A 213 -12.35 9.06 17.22
C SER A 213 -12.97 9.41 18.58
N HIS A 214 -12.58 8.72 19.66
CA HIS A 214 -13.06 9.01 21.01
C HIS A 214 -12.44 10.30 21.61
N HIS A 215 -11.32 10.76 21.06
CA HIS A 215 -10.57 11.92 21.52
C HIS A 215 -10.50 13.02 20.44
N ALA A 216 -11.49 13.06 19.57
CA ALA A 216 -11.52 13.91 18.39
C ALA A 216 -11.38 15.41 18.68
N LEU A 217 -11.81 15.87 19.84
CA LEU A 217 -11.73 17.29 20.26
C LEU A 217 -10.66 17.54 21.33
N GLU A 218 -9.82 16.57 21.61
CA GLU A 218 -8.70 16.74 22.54
C GLU A 218 -7.46 17.29 21.80
N ASN A 219 -6.75 18.19 22.46
CA ASN A 219 -5.51 18.72 21.92
C ASN A 219 -4.37 17.71 22.07
N SER A 220 -3.60 17.55 21.02
CA SER A 220 -2.35 16.77 21.04
C SER A 220 -1.14 17.69 21.00
N ASN A 221 -1.13 18.72 20.17
CA ASN A 221 0.00 19.62 19.92
C ASN A 221 1.24 18.87 19.40
N THR A 222 1.05 17.72 18.76
CA THR A 222 2.17 16.97 18.17
C THR A 222 2.71 17.68 16.94
N LEU A 223 4.02 17.79 16.87
CA LEU A 223 4.76 18.27 15.70
C LEU A 223 5.31 17.07 14.92
N VAL A 224 4.93 16.97 13.64
CA VAL A 224 5.44 15.97 12.68
C VAL A 224 6.18 16.73 11.59
N GLU A 225 7.52 16.67 11.60
CA GLU A 225 8.29 17.50 10.66
C GLU A 225 9.48 16.76 10.04
N SER A 226 9.81 17.15 8.81
CA SER A 226 11.02 16.67 8.12
C SER A 226 11.15 15.14 8.06
N ASN A 227 10.03 14.40 8.04
CA ASN A 227 10.05 12.96 7.83
C ASN A 227 9.93 12.63 6.34
N TYR A 228 10.46 11.48 5.95
CA TYR A 228 10.33 10.95 4.59
C TYR A 228 9.44 9.71 4.58
N PHE A 229 8.30 9.78 3.88
CA PHE A 229 7.36 8.69 3.68
C PHE A 229 7.59 8.11 2.29
N ASP A 230 8.20 6.92 2.21
CA ASP A 230 8.56 6.22 0.97
C ASP A 230 7.53 5.13 0.67
N ARG A 231 6.61 5.38 -0.26
CA ARG A 231 5.60 4.38 -0.70
C ARG A 231 4.87 3.70 0.45
N THR A 232 4.40 4.50 1.39
CA THR A 232 3.65 4.04 2.55
C THR A 232 2.18 3.83 2.17
N ASN A 233 1.88 2.71 1.49
CA ASN A 233 0.65 2.46 0.73
C ASN A 233 -0.34 1.52 1.45
N GLY A 234 -0.24 1.37 2.77
CA GLY A 234 -1.07 0.41 3.51
C GLY A 234 -2.57 0.61 3.37
N GLU A 235 -3.02 1.86 3.41
CA GLU A 235 -4.39 2.30 3.09
C GLU A 235 -4.38 3.75 2.58
N HIS A 236 -5.55 4.31 2.26
CA HIS A 236 -5.60 5.66 1.72
C HIS A 236 -5.39 6.80 2.75
N GLU A 237 -5.46 6.55 4.05
CA GLU A 237 -5.02 7.47 5.10
C GLU A 237 -3.56 7.18 5.48
N ILE A 238 -2.58 7.75 4.75
CA ILE A 238 -1.15 7.61 5.10
C ILE A 238 -0.91 8.13 6.50
N ILE A 239 -1.42 9.35 6.76
CA ILE A 239 -1.52 9.94 8.09
C ILE A 239 -3.00 10.15 8.40
N SER A 240 -3.45 9.58 9.51
CA SER A 240 -4.79 9.78 10.03
C SER A 240 -4.74 10.65 11.30
N ASN A 241 -4.88 11.97 11.10
CA ASN A 241 -4.96 12.90 12.23
C ASN A 241 -6.37 12.87 12.83
N LYS A 242 -6.47 12.49 14.11
CA LYS A 242 -7.75 12.38 14.84
C LYS A 242 -7.75 13.16 16.16
N ALA A 243 -6.96 14.23 16.25
CA ALA A 243 -6.88 15.12 17.42
C ALA A 243 -6.58 16.55 16.99
N CYS A 244 -6.85 17.53 17.88
CA CYS A 244 -6.70 18.94 17.60
C CYS A 244 -5.25 19.45 17.71
N GLN A 245 -4.96 20.59 17.07
CA GLN A 245 -3.76 21.43 17.22
C GLN A 245 -2.45 20.75 16.84
N ASN A 246 -2.49 19.82 15.88
CA ASN A 246 -1.29 19.18 15.37
C ASN A 246 -0.68 19.97 14.20
N THR A 247 0.64 19.86 14.05
CA THR A 247 1.38 20.51 12.97
C THR A 247 2.11 19.45 12.15
N PHE A 248 1.90 19.47 10.82
CA PHE A 248 2.61 18.64 9.85
C PHE A 248 3.37 19.57 8.91
N LYS A 249 4.70 19.59 8.97
CA LYS A 249 5.47 20.49 8.11
C LYS A 249 6.76 19.88 7.58
N TYR A 250 7.14 20.32 6.38
CA TYR A 250 8.39 19.96 5.72
C TYR A 250 8.59 18.44 5.51
N ASN A 251 7.53 17.64 5.61
CA ASN A 251 7.59 16.21 5.31
C ASN A 251 7.58 15.98 3.80
N THR A 252 8.21 14.92 3.35
CA THR A 252 8.16 14.46 1.97
C THR A 252 7.39 13.15 1.87
N PHE A 253 6.40 13.11 0.96
CA PHE A 253 5.61 11.93 0.63
C PHE A 253 5.98 11.49 -0.79
N PHE A 254 6.70 10.37 -0.91
CA PHE A 254 7.22 9.87 -2.18
C PHE A 254 6.42 8.66 -2.66
N GLU A 255 5.73 8.80 -3.80
CA GLU A 255 4.90 7.76 -4.43
C GLU A 255 3.91 7.08 -3.46
N CYS A 256 3.33 7.86 -2.55
CA CYS A 256 2.37 7.37 -1.58
C CYS A 256 0.95 7.35 -2.14
N THR A 257 0.26 6.18 -2.09
CA THR A 257 -1.08 5.99 -2.64
C THR A 257 -2.16 6.32 -1.62
N GLY A 258 -2.22 7.56 -1.17
CA GLY A 258 -3.15 8.04 -0.16
C GLY A 258 -2.88 9.48 0.20
N THR A 259 -3.44 9.94 1.29
CA THR A 259 -3.39 11.35 1.72
C THR A 259 -2.92 11.52 3.16
N LEU A 260 -2.34 12.69 3.45
CA LEU A 260 -2.37 13.25 4.78
C LEU A 260 -3.81 13.69 5.05
N THR A 261 -4.49 13.00 5.98
CA THR A 261 -5.91 13.20 6.25
C THR A 261 -6.14 13.83 7.61
N MET A 262 -6.79 14.99 7.64
CA MET A 262 -7.32 15.62 8.85
C MET A 262 -8.66 14.97 9.21
N ARG A 263 -8.59 13.70 9.69
CA ARG A 263 -9.78 12.83 9.84
C ARG A 263 -10.74 13.29 10.93
N HIS A 264 -10.20 13.76 12.06
CA HIS A 264 -10.91 14.42 13.14
C HIS A 264 -10.01 15.50 13.76
N GLY A 265 -10.59 16.31 14.63
CA GLY A 265 -9.89 17.41 15.29
C GLY A 265 -9.84 18.66 14.46
N ASN A 266 -9.66 19.77 15.13
CA ASN A 266 -9.66 21.12 14.57
C ASN A 266 -8.26 21.74 14.67
N GLU A 267 -8.06 22.89 14.03
CA GLU A 267 -6.85 23.71 14.17
C GLU A 267 -5.56 22.97 13.78
N THR A 268 -5.62 22.11 12.76
CA THR A 268 -4.42 21.44 12.24
C THR A 268 -3.74 22.33 11.22
N LEU A 269 -2.40 22.41 11.30
CA LEU A 269 -1.55 23.10 10.34
C LEU A 269 -0.82 22.08 9.46
N VAL A 270 -0.96 22.21 8.13
CA VAL A 270 -0.20 21.45 7.11
C VAL A 270 0.60 22.45 6.28
N ASP A 271 1.91 22.57 6.54
CA ASP A 271 2.74 23.65 6.03
C ASP A 271 4.04 23.15 5.37
N GLY A 272 4.29 23.56 4.14
CA GLY A 272 5.56 23.34 3.45
C GLY A 272 5.92 21.89 3.15
N ASN A 273 4.95 20.96 3.13
CA ASN A 273 5.20 19.58 2.79
C ASN A 273 5.35 19.39 1.26
N VAL A 274 6.03 18.33 0.87
CA VAL A 274 6.27 17.97 -0.53
C VAL A 274 5.64 16.62 -0.84
N PHE A 275 4.76 16.57 -1.86
CA PHE A 275 4.08 15.37 -2.33
C PHE A 275 4.53 15.06 -3.76
N ILE A 276 5.22 13.93 -3.95
CA ILE A 276 5.82 13.50 -5.22
C ILE A 276 5.13 12.22 -5.70
N GLY A 277 4.33 12.31 -6.74
CA GLY A 277 3.59 11.17 -7.30
C GLY A 277 4.29 10.45 -8.43
N ASN A 278 5.16 11.14 -9.19
CA ASN A 278 5.83 10.61 -10.39
C ASN A 278 4.88 9.95 -11.41
N GLY A 279 3.61 10.37 -11.46
CA GLY A 279 2.60 9.75 -12.31
C GLY A 279 2.18 8.32 -11.90
N LYS A 280 2.57 7.87 -10.71
CA LYS A 280 2.14 6.57 -10.18
C LYS A 280 0.65 6.57 -9.84
N PRO A 281 -0.09 5.51 -10.18
CA PRO A 281 -1.52 5.43 -9.91
C PRO A 281 -1.89 5.68 -8.46
N SER A 282 -2.97 6.42 -8.23
CA SER A 282 -3.58 6.64 -6.92
C SER A 282 -2.75 7.42 -5.91
N THR A 283 -1.67 8.09 -6.32
CA THR A 283 -0.87 8.95 -5.44
C THR A 283 -1.65 10.21 -5.06
N GLY A 284 -1.66 10.56 -3.77
CA GLY A 284 -2.49 11.63 -3.23
C GLY A 284 -1.72 12.68 -2.42
N GLY A 285 -2.44 13.72 -2.01
CA GLY A 285 -1.89 14.84 -1.27
C GLY A 285 -2.57 15.05 0.09
N VAL A 286 -3.42 16.07 0.21
CA VAL A 286 -4.04 16.47 1.49
C VAL A 286 -5.56 16.34 1.42
N ARG A 287 -6.16 15.73 2.45
CA ARG A 287 -7.62 15.62 2.61
C ARG A 287 -8.10 16.37 3.85
N VAL A 288 -8.96 17.36 3.62
CA VAL A 288 -9.49 18.27 4.63
C VAL A 288 -10.88 17.83 5.07
N ILE A 289 -11.04 17.66 6.38
CA ILE A 289 -12.30 17.42 7.09
C ILE A 289 -12.25 18.27 8.37
N ASN A 290 -13.38 18.58 8.97
CA ASN A 290 -13.52 19.35 10.21
C ASN A 290 -13.25 20.86 10.05
N GLU A 291 -13.17 21.57 11.17
CA GLU A 291 -13.17 23.03 11.23
C GLU A 291 -11.75 23.61 11.41
N THR A 292 -11.58 24.85 10.97
CA THR A 292 -10.39 25.69 11.22
C THR A 292 -9.06 25.07 10.78
N GLN A 293 -9.08 24.30 9.68
CA GLN A 293 -7.88 23.67 9.13
C GLN A 293 -7.07 24.68 8.30
N THR A 294 -5.74 24.58 8.36
CA THR A 294 -4.83 25.42 7.57
C THR A 294 -3.89 24.56 6.73
N VAL A 295 -3.95 24.73 5.40
CA VAL A 295 -3.12 24.02 4.42
C VAL A 295 -2.37 25.04 3.59
N ILE A 296 -1.09 25.25 3.86
CA ILE A 296 -0.30 26.35 3.26
C ILE A 296 1.07 25.89 2.76
N ASN A 297 1.56 26.56 1.73
CA ASN A 297 2.92 26.43 1.23
C ASN A 297 3.33 25.00 0.79
N ASN A 298 2.39 24.11 0.54
CA ASN A 298 2.71 22.73 0.14
C ASN A 298 2.96 22.66 -1.37
N TYR A 299 3.83 21.74 -1.74
CA TYR A 299 4.18 21.47 -3.13
C TYR A 299 3.73 20.06 -3.54
N HIS A 300 2.93 19.98 -4.60
CA HIS A 300 2.34 18.76 -5.12
C HIS A 300 2.78 18.56 -6.58
N VAL A 301 3.35 17.41 -6.91
CA VAL A 301 3.82 17.13 -8.28
C VAL A 301 3.50 15.71 -8.74
N GLY A 302 2.88 15.59 -9.93
CA GLY A 302 2.63 14.33 -10.60
C GLY A 302 1.73 13.36 -9.84
N LEU A 303 0.79 13.88 -9.04
CA LEU A 303 -0.18 13.10 -8.28
C LEU A 303 -1.36 12.73 -9.17
N THR A 304 -1.71 11.44 -9.21
CA THR A 304 -2.76 10.91 -10.08
C THR A 304 -3.98 10.39 -9.34
N GLY A 305 -4.02 10.55 -8.03
CA GLY A 305 -5.14 10.11 -7.22
C GLY A 305 -6.42 10.88 -7.50
N TYR A 306 -7.54 10.24 -7.22
CA TYR A 306 -8.90 10.78 -7.40
C TYR A 306 -9.78 10.37 -6.22
N ARG A 307 -11.00 10.88 -6.13
CA ARG A 307 -11.86 10.72 -4.96
C ARG A 307 -11.11 11.17 -3.69
N PHE A 308 -11.12 10.38 -2.62
CA PHE A 308 -10.45 10.71 -1.35
C PHE A 308 -8.92 10.74 -1.43
N ARG A 309 -8.33 10.34 -2.58
CA ARG A 309 -6.88 10.38 -2.84
C ARG A 309 -6.45 11.50 -3.77
N GLY A 310 -7.30 12.49 -4.07
CA GLY A 310 -6.92 13.64 -4.90
C GLY A 310 -5.66 14.35 -4.39
N ALA A 311 -5.02 15.13 -5.25
CA ALA A 311 -3.88 15.98 -4.85
C ALA A 311 -4.27 16.95 -3.74
N PHE A 312 -5.52 17.42 -3.77
CA PHE A 312 -6.18 18.11 -2.69
C PHE A 312 -7.67 17.71 -2.65
N VAL A 313 -8.20 17.49 -1.46
CA VAL A 313 -9.58 17.07 -1.26
C VAL A 313 -10.22 17.85 -0.11
N MET A 314 -11.34 18.51 -0.35
CA MET A 314 -12.16 19.13 0.66
C MET A 314 -13.50 18.37 0.76
N MET A 315 -13.76 17.77 1.92
CA MET A 315 -14.88 16.86 2.11
C MET A 315 -16.19 17.58 2.44
N ASN A 316 -17.29 16.97 2.04
CA ASN A 316 -18.58 17.24 2.66
C ASN A 316 -18.66 16.63 4.05
N GLY A 317 -19.51 17.19 4.89
CA GLY A 317 -19.78 16.69 6.24
C GLY A 317 -21.24 16.31 6.48
N VAL A 318 -21.46 15.66 7.60
CA VAL A 318 -22.78 15.30 8.10
C VAL A 318 -23.34 16.50 8.88
N PRO A 319 -24.57 16.98 8.61
CA PRO A 319 -25.17 18.05 9.38
C PRO A 319 -25.27 17.71 10.88
N ASN A 320 -24.84 18.62 11.75
CA ASN A 320 -24.80 18.40 13.21
C ASN A 320 -24.05 17.12 13.61
N SER A 321 -22.98 16.83 12.90
CA SER A 321 -22.16 15.63 13.09
C SER A 321 -21.63 15.50 14.51
N PRO A 322 -21.70 14.33 15.15
CA PRO A 322 -20.91 14.08 16.32
C PRO A 322 -19.39 14.13 15.95
N PRO A 323 -18.51 14.50 16.90
CA PRO A 323 -17.07 14.72 16.61
C PRO A 323 -16.33 13.53 16.00
N ASN A 324 -16.84 12.33 16.18
CA ASN A 324 -16.24 11.10 15.66
C ASN A 324 -16.76 10.66 14.26
N ARG A 325 -17.56 11.51 13.60
CA ARG A 325 -18.06 11.27 12.22
C ARG A 325 -17.35 12.23 11.25
N TYR A 326 -18.01 12.57 10.16
CA TYR A 326 -17.54 13.56 9.19
C TYR A 326 -18.08 14.93 9.56
N VAL A 327 -17.33 15.67 10.38
CA VAL A 327 -17.69 17.06 10.73
C VAL A 327 -17.49 17.92 9.48
N PRO A 328 -18.42 18.84 9.16
CA PRO A 328 -18.30 19.72 8.00
C PRO A 328 -17.01 20.55 8.01
N VAL A 329 -16.50 20.86 6.83
CA VAL A 329 -15.38 21.78 6.68
C VAL A 329 -15.89 23.22 6.84
N ILE A 330 -15.38 23.91 7.85
CA ILE A 330 -15.75 25.27 8.20
C ILE A 330 -14.50 26.08 8.53
N ASP A 331 -14.44 27.36 8.13
CA ASP A 331 -13.38 28.33 8.46
C ASP A 331 -11.95 27.83 8.11
N SER A 332 -11.84 27.02 7.05
CA SER A 332 -10.56 26.45 6.64
C SER A 332 -9.84 27.31 5.60
N LYS A 333 -8.52 27.34 5.66
CA LYS A 333 -7.66 28.13 4.78
C LYS A 333 -6.73 27.23 3.97
N VAL A 334 -6.78 27.38 2.65
CA VAL A 334 -5.95 26.63 1.70
C VAL A 334 -5.27 27.64 0.79
N ASN A 335 -4.06 28.05 1.14
CA ASN A 335 -3.39 29.10 0.40
C ASN A 335 -1.90 28.85 0.14
N ASN A 336 -1.43 29.49 -0.93
CA ASN A 336 -0.04 29.43 -1.36
C ASN A 336 0.49 28.00 -1.60
N ASN A 337 -0.39 27.06 -2.02
CA ASN A 337 0.04 25.72 -2.45
C ASN A 337 0.33 25.69 -3.95
N THR A 338 1.23 24.83 -4.36
CA THR A 338 1.61 24.65 -5.76
C THR A 338 1.27 23.24 -6.23
N PHE A 339 0.50 23.13 -7.31
CA PHE A 339 0.09 21.86 -7.92
C PHE A 339 0.66 21.79 -9.34
N VAL A 340 1.56 20.84 -9.59
CA VAL A 340 2.23 20.65 -10.87
C VAL A 340 1.88 19.28 -11.44
N ASN A 341 1.24 19.26 -12.62
CA ASN A 341 0.88 18.01 -13.30
C ASN A 341 0.12 17.01 -12.41
N CYS A 342 -0.81 17.51 -11.60
CA CYS A 342 -1.69 16.72 -10.77
C CYS A 342 -3.03 16.46 -11.47
N ASP A 343 -3.68 15.33 -11.23
CA ASP A 343 -4.89 14.94 -11.93
C ASP A 343 -6.20 15.43 -11.30
N ASN A 344 -6.20 15.71 -9.98
CA ASN A 344 -7.45 16.01 -9.32
C ASN A 344 -7.31 16.92 -8.09
N ILE A 345 -8.11 17.99 -8.07
CA ILE A 345 -8.44 18.84 -6.91
C ILE A 345 -9.95 18.73 -6.73
N LEU A 346 -10.41 18.25 -5.58
CA LEU A 346 -11.79 17.86 -5.36
C LEU A 346 -12.44 18.70 -4.24
N PHE A 347 -13.59 19.30 -4.53
CA PHE A 347 -14.44 20.02 -3.58
C PHE A 347 -15.77 19.33 -3.40
N GLY A 348 -16.28 19.26 -2.16
CA GLY A 348 -17.53 18.59 -1.82
C GLY A 348 -17.43 17.05 -1.83
N ALA A 349 -16.24 16.53 -1.65
CA ALA A 349 -15.97 15.10 -1.74
C ALA A 349 -16.85 14.27 -0.81
N GLY A 350 -17.36 13.15 -1.32
CA GLY A 350 -18.20 12.23 -0.55
C GLY A 350 -19.61 12.75 -0.28
N SER A 351 -20.09 13.72 -1.06
CA SER A 351 -21.48 14.19 -1.01
C SER A 351 -22.47 13.04 -1.25
N ASP A 352 -23.33 12.81 -0.29
CA ASP A 352 -24.39 11.80 -0.33
C ASP A 352 -25.57 12.25 0.56
N ALA A 353 -26.56 11.39 0.76
CA ALA A 353 -27.73 11.69 1.59
C ALA A 353 -27.37 11.95 3.08
N GLU A 354 -26.28 11.40 3.58
CA GLU A 354 -25.79 11.60 4.95
C GLU A 354 -24.80 12.78 5.01
N ARG A 355 -23.81 12.82 4.14
CA ARG A 355 -22.78 13.88 4.05
C ARG A 355 -23.26 15.02 3.16
N SER A 356 -24.34 15.65 3.53
CA SER A 356 -25.04 16.68 2.74
C SER A 356 -24.64 18.12 3.08
N GLN A 357 -23.70 18.33 4.01
CA GLN A 357 -23.23 19.66 4.38
C GLN A 357 -21.98 20.03 3.59
N ALA A 358 -22.12 20.89 2.59
CA ALA A 358 -21.01 21.42 1.82
C ALA A 358 -20.07 22.30 2.67
N PRO A 359 -18.80 22.47 2.26
CA PRO A 359 -17.84 23.38 2.89
C PRO A 359 -18.35 24.81 2.94
N ARG A 360 -18.05 25.53 4.05
CA ARG A 360 -18.49 26.91 4.20
C ARG A 360 -17.46 27.80 4.91
N THR A 361 -17.58 29.12 4.72
CA THR A 361 -16.69 30.14 5.29
C THR A 361 -15.20 29.85 5.13
N SER A 362 -14.87 29.07 4.07
CA SER A 362 -13.53 28.60 3.80
C SER A 362 -12.90 29.36 2.63
N GLU A 363 -11.59 29.34 2.53
CA GLU A 363 -10.83 30.06 1.51
C GLU A 363 -9.87 29.14 0.76
N PHE A 364 -9.84 29.26 -0.59
CA PHE A 364 -8.87 28.66 -1.47
C PHE A 364 -8.21 29.79 -2.29
N SER A 365 -7.01 30.24 -1.87
CA SER A 365 -6.42 31.45 -2.41
C SER A 365 -4.92 31.35 -2.67
N GLU A 366 -4.43 32.18 -3.58
CA GLU A 366 -3.01 32.31 -3.92
C GLU A 366 -2.33 30.99 -4.32
N ASN A 367 -3.09 29.96 -4.70
CA ASN A 367 -2.55 28.69 -5.16
C ASN A 367 -2.12 28.76 -6.61
N ILE A 368 -1.10 28.01 -6.98
CA ILE A 368 -0.59 27.87 -8.34
C ILE A 368 -0.99 26.50 -8.87
N ILE A 369 -1.72 26.46 -9.97
CA ILE A 369 -2.16 25.24 -10.65
C ILE A 369 -1.54 25.25 -12.04
N PHE A 370 -0.63 24.30 -12.29
CA PHE A 370 0.04 24.13 -13.57
C PHE A 370 -0.11 22.70 -14.07
N ASN A 371 -0.70 22.51 -15.24
CA ASN A 371 -0.85 21.19 -15.82
C ASN A 371 -0.59 21.22 -17.33
N GLU A 372 0.37 20.41 -17.79
CA GLU A 372 0.73 20.27 -19.20
C GLU A 372 -0.16 19.24 -19.92
N PHE A 373 -0.74 18.30 -19.20
CA PHE A 373 -1.43 17.12 -19.74
C PHE A 373 -2.94 17.23 -19.67
N LYS A 374 -3.48 17.82 -18.59
CA LYS A 374 -4.91 17.89 -18.32
C LYS A 374 -5.35 19.34 -18.15
N LYS A 375 -6.35 19.76 -18.91
CA LYS A 375 -6.82 21.16 -18.88
C LYS A 375 -7.52 21.50 -17.56
N ASP A 376 -8.52 20.73 -17.18
CA ASP A 376 -9.28 20.92 -15.97
C ASP A 376 -9.04 19.76 -15.00
N ILE A 377 -8.50 20.05 -13.82
CA ILE A 377 -8.23 19.08 -12.77
C ILE A 377 -9.19 19.24 -11.58
N PHE A 378 -10.16 20.15 -11.69
CA PHE A 378 -11.14 20.38 -10.64
C PHE A 378 -12.31 19.42 -10.79
N THR A 379 -12.67 18.77 -9.68
CA THR A 379 -13.91 18.00 -9.54
C THR A 379 -14.76 18.68 -8.47
N ILE A 380 -16.03 18.90 -8.79
CA ILE A 380 -16.98 19.58 -7.90
C ILE A 380 -18.14 18.60 -7.69
N ASP A 381 -18.21 18.02 -6.51
CA ASP A 381 -19.22 17.01 -6.17
C ASP A 381 -20.44 17.64 -5.47
N ASP A 382 -20.32 18.87 -4.92
CA ASP A 382 -21.41 19.59 -4.25
C ASP A 382 -21.23 21.11 -4.33
N ASP A 383 -22.06 21.86 -3.63
CA ASP A 383 -22.05 23.33 -3.56
C ASP A 383 -20.70 23.87 -3.06
N ILE A 384 -20.12 24.76 -3.81
CA ILE A 384 -18.86 25.46 -3.48
C ILE A 384 -19.07 26.94 -3.13
N SER A 385 -20.31 27.41 -3.02
CA SER A 385 -20.63 28.82 -2.71
C SER A 385 -20.10 29.28 -1.36
N GLY A 386 -19.84 28.35 -0.45
CA GLY A 386 -19.23 28.60 0.85
C GLY A 386 -17.71 28.70 0.82
N ILE A 387 -17.07 28.54 -0.35
CA ILE A 387 -15.63 28.65 -0.52
C ILE A 387 -15.30 29.95 -1.27
N THR A 388 -14.49 30.81 -0.67
CA THR A 388 -13.96 31.99 -1.34
C THR A 388 -12.73 31.63 -2.17
N PHE A 389 -12.83 31.74 -3.50
CA PHE A 389 -11.68 31.60 -4.40
C PHE A 389 -11.08 32.98 -4.68
N LYS A 390 -9.76 33.14 -4.50
CA LYS A 390 -9.11 34.44 -4.64
C LYS A 390 -7.66 34.30 -5.07
N ASP A 391 -7.23 35.15 -6.01
CA ASP A 391 -5.84 35.28 -6.43
C ASP A 391 -5.10 33.98 -6.80
N ASN A 392 -5.84 32.95 -7.24
CA ASN A 392 -5.25 31.70 -7.74
C ASN A 392 -4.73 31.88 -9.17
N VAL A 393 -3.64 31.21 -9.49
CA VAL A 393 -2.97 31.28 -10.81
C VAL A 393 -3.12 29.96 -11.53
N LEU A 394 -3.62 30.02 -12.77
CA LEU A 394 -3.63 28.89 -13.73
C LEU A 394 -2.52 29.10 -14.73
N GLY A 395 -1.63 28.13 -14.87
CA GLY A 395 -0.50 28.16 -15.80
C GLY A 395 -0.68 27.23 -16.99
N ALA A 396 0.00 27.52 -18.09
CA ALA A 396 0.00 26.75 -19.34
C ALA A 396 -1.40 26.46 -19.90
N ASN A 397 -1.76 25.17 -19.99
CA ASN A 397 -3.02 24.71 -20.53
C ASN A 397 -4.14 24.57 -19.48
N SER A 398 -3.86 24.92 -18.23
CA SER A 398 -4.83 24.76 -17.14
C SER A 398 -6.05 25.65 -17.32
N SER A 399 -7.23 25.13 -17.05
CA SER A 399 -8.50 25.87 -17.05
C SER A 399 -9.36 25.39 -15.89
N THR A 400 -10.42 26.16 -15.58
CA THR A 400 -11.41 25.78 -14.59
C THR A 400 -12.79 26.23 -14.99
N THR A 401 -13.81 25.50 -14.53
CA THR A 401 -15.21 25.91 -14.60
C THR A 401 -15.64 26.77 -13.39
N ILE A 402 -14.79 26.93 -12.38
CA ILE A 402 -15.01 27.81 -11.23
C ILE A 402 -14.91 29.26 -11.71
N GLY A 403 -15.99 30.05 -11.50
CA GLY A 403 -16.17 31.34 -12.19
C GLY A 403 -15.17 32.43 -11.81
N ASN A 404 -14.90 32.64 -10.51
CA ASN A 404 -14.07 33.75 -10.03
C ASN A 404 -12.88 33.29 -9.21
N GLY A 405 -11.88 34.17 -9.05
CA GLY A 405 -10.71 33.92 -8.17
C GLY A 405 -9.56 33.17 -8.82
N PHE A 406 -9.59 33.02 -10.15
CA PHE A 406 -8.52 32.42 -10.96
C PHE A 406 -8.09 33.34 -12.08
N ALA A 407 -6.81 33.48 -12.28
CA ALA A 407 -6.21 34.23 -13.38
C ALA A 407 -5.23 33.35 -14.17
N ASN A 408 -5.33 33.37 -15.50
CA ASN A 408 -4.34 32.72 -16.35
C ASN A 408 -3.05 33.52 -16.36
N ALA A 409 -1.92 32.86 -16.24
CA ALA A 409 -0.59 33.45 -16.35
C ALA A 409 0.26 32.64 -17.30
N ASP A 410 1.12 33.33 -18.06
CA ASP A 410 2.13 32.69 -18.89
C ASP A 410 3.28 32.28 -17.96
N VAL A 411 3.25 31.01 -17.55
CA VAL A 411 4.17 30.43 -16.60
C VAL A 411 5.00 29.37 -17.28
N THR A 412 6.29 29.56 -17.31
CA THR A 412 7.26 28.52 -17.69
C THR A 412 7.84 27.89 -16.43
N LEU A 413 7.84 26.57 -16.37
CA LEU A 413 8.46 25.83 -15.27
C LEU A 413 9.89 25.44 -15.60
N VAL A 414 10.78 25.64 -14.65
CA VAL A 414 12.17 25.17 -14.71
C VAL A 414 12.48 24.33 -13.48
N LYS A 415 13.40 23.39 -13.61
CA LYS A 415 13.91 22.64 -12.47
C LYS A 415 14.83 23.52 -11.64
N ASN A 416 14.56 23.60 -10.34
CA ASN A 416 15.48 24.20 -9.38
C ASN A 416 16.66 23.25 -9.08
N GLU A 417 17.60 23.67 -8.24
CA GLU A 417 18.76 22.86 -7.84
C GLU A 417 18.38 21.52 -7.16
N GLN A 418 17.23 21.48 -6.53
CA GLN A 418 16.68 20.29 -5.88
C GLN A 418 15.89 19.38 -6.86
N GLY A 419 15.76 19.77 -8.14
CA GLY A 419 15.05 19.01 -9.18
C GLY A 419 13.56 19.27 -9.27
N PHE A 420 12.99 20.20 -8.50
CA PHE A 420 11.57 20.55 -8.54
C PHE A 420 11.27 21.56 -9.63
N LEU A 421 10.11 21.38 -10.28
CA LEU A 421 9.61 22.33 -11.25
C LEU A 421 9.08 23.58 -10.57
N ILE A 422 9.69 24.72 -10.79
CA ILE A 422 9.28 26.01 -10.23
C ILE A 422 8.97 27.03 -11.33
N PRO A 423 8.00 27.93 -11.14
CA PRO A 423 7.69 28.97 -12.11
C PRO A 423 8.86 29.96 -12.27
N THR A 424 9.07 30.39 -13.53
CA THR A 424 10.12 31.37 -13.87
C THR A 424 9.64 32.82 -13.82
N SER A 425 8.33 33.07 -13.81
CA SER A 425 7.78 34.41 -13.67
C SER A 425 8.07 34.97 -12.28
N ASP A 426 8.65 36.16 -12.21
CA ASP A 426 9.00 36.80 -10.93
C ASP A 426 7.78 37.05 -10.05
N GLN A 427 6.63 37.29 -10.63
CA GLN A 427 5.36 37.43 -9.88
C GLN A 427 4.92 36.15 -9.17
N ILE A 428 5.34 34.99 -9.68
CA ILE A 428 4.91 33.68 -9.20
C ILE A 428 5.97 33.01 -8.34
N LYS A 429 7.26 33.25 -8.59
CA LYS A 429 8.37 32.70 -7.79
C LYS A 429 8.25 33.02 -6.29
N THR A 430 7.72 34.19 -5.96
CA THR A 430 7.50 34.59 -4.57
C THR A 430 6.43 33.80 -3.85
N LYS A 431 5.59 33.07 -4.59
CA LYS A 431 4.47 32.24 -4.08
C LYS A 431 4.81 30.76 -3.95
N VAL A 432 5.88 30.29 -4.59
CA VAL A 432 6.32 28.89 -4.46
C VAL A 432 7.23 28.76 -3.25
N SER A 433 6.74 28.10 -2.22
CA SER A 433 7.51 27.83 -1.01
C SER A 433 7.95 26.38 -0.99
N ILE A 434 9.19 26.12 -1.33
CA ILE A 434 9.84 24.83 -1.11
C ILE A 434 10.93 25.05 -0.06
N SER A 435 10.85 24.29 1.03
CA SER A 435 11.89 24.37 2.07
C SER A 435 13.29 24.14 1.48
N PRO A 436 14.29 24.93 1.86
CA PRO A 436 15.67 24.67 1.43
C PRO A 436 16.19 23.32 1.96
N GLU A 437 15.67 22.84 3.07
CA GLU A 437 15.98 21.54 3.66
C GLU A 437 14.80 20.58 3.48
N ILE A 438 14.72 19.98 2.29
CA ILE A 438 13.70 18.97 1.99
C ILE A 438 14.09 17.64 2.64
N ALA A 439 13.14 16.98 3.29
CA ALA A 439 13.34 15.62 3.75
C ALA A 439 13.57 14.71 2.56
N THR A 440 14.70 14.01 2.55
CA THR A 440 15.09 13.05 1.52
C THR A 440 15.35 11.69 2.14
N LYS A 441 15.49 10.69 1.30
CA LYS A 441 15.87 9.34 1.73
C LYS A 441 17.25 9.32 2.41
N GLU A 442 18.13 10.24 2.05
CA GLU A 442 19.50 10.33 2.54
C GLU A 442 19.60 11.02 3.90
N ASN A 443 18.82 12.11 4.11
CA ASN A 443 18.90 12.93 5.32
C ASN A 443 17.89 12.54 6.42
N THR A 444 17.10 11.49 6.22
CA THR A 444 16.13 10.99 7.20
C THR A 444 16.47 9.57 7.65
N GLY A 445 16.00 9.16 8.81
CA GLY A 445 16.29 7.86 9.41
C GLY A 445 17.77 7.65 9.73
N THR A 446 18.16 6.42 10.00
CA THR A 446 19.55 6.09 10.33
C THR A 446 20.45 6.17 9.10
N THR A 447 21.66 6.67 9.25
CA THR A 447 22.65 6.75 8.16
C THR A 447 23.41 5.42 7.94
N TRP A 448 23.42 4.56 8.92
CA TRP A 448 24.17 3.29 8.95
C TRP A 448 23.33 2.08 8.54
N TYR A 449 22.02 2.22 8.33
CA TYR A 449 21.14 1.15 7.88
C TYR A 449 20.68 1.36 6.45
N SER A 450 20.74 0.31 5.61
CA SER A 450 20.41 0.42 4.18
C SER A 450 18.92 0.65 3.96
N LYS A 451 18.59 1.64 3.13
CA LYS A 451 17.24 1.93 2.62
C LYS A 451 17.02 1.41 1.20
N ALA A 452 17.90 0.50 0.72
CA ALA A 452 17.75 -0.09 -0.60
C ALA A 452 16.49 -0.95 -0.67
N ASP A 453 15.82 -0.90 -1.82
CA ASP A 453 14.71 -1.81 -2.10
C ASP A 453 15.24 -3.23 -2.27
N LYS A 454 14.73 -4.15 -1.48
CA LYS A 454 15.11 -5.58 -1.50
C LYS A 454 14.11 -6.44 -2.26
N THR A 455 13.12 -5.83 -2.91
CA THR A 455 12.08 -6.55 -3.65
C THR A 455 12.68 -7.19 -4.90
N VAL A 456 12.55 -8.51 -5.02
CA VAL A 456 12.95 -9.25 -6.22
C VAL A 456 11.76 -9.35 -7.16
N ALA A 457 11.90 -8.86 -8.38
CA ALA A 457 10.87 -8.92 -9.40
C ALA A 457 10.79 -10.32 -10.05
N LEU A 458 9.62 -10.68 -10.58
CA LEU A 458 9.50 -11.80 -11.50
C LEU A 458 10.40 -11.56 -12.72
N ASN A 459 10.95 -12.62 -13.31
CA ASN A 459 11.82 -12.57 -14.49
C ASN A 459 13.17 -11.83 -14.31
N SER A 460 13.61 -11.59 -13.08
CA SER A 460 14.87 -10.87 -12.80
C SER A 460 16.08 -11.78 -12.54
N GLY A 461 15.85 -13.08 -12.34
CA GLY A 461 16.87 -14.07 -12.04
C GLY A 461 17.41 -14.80 -13.29
N LYS A 462 18.05 -15.93 -13.08
CA LYS A 462 18.61 -16.76 -14.15
C LYS A 462 17.53 -17.61 -14.83
N THR A 463 17.76 -17.98 -16.09
CA THR A 463 16.95 -18.98 -16.80
C THR A 463 17.52 -20.37 -16.58
N ILE A 464 16.66 -21.30 -16.14
CA ILE A 464 17.02 -22.68 -15.83
C ILE A 464 16.22 -23.61 -16.75
N PRO A 465 16.83 -24.24 -17.77
CA PRO A 465 16.16 -25.20 -18.59
C PRO A 465 15.88 -26.49 -17.80
N VAL A 466 14.69 -27.03 -17.93
CA VAL A 466 14.25 -28.22 -17.21
C VAL A 466 13.67 -29.24 -18.20
N ALA A 467 14.26 -30.43 -18.25
CA ALA A 467 13.78 -31.51 -19.08
C ALA A 467 12.38 -32.02 -18.63
N ALA A 468 11.55 -32.39 -19.59
CA ALA A 468 10.27 -33.02 -19.35
C ALA A 468 10.41 -34.30 -18.52
N GLY A 469 9.42 -34.60 -17.67
CA GLY A 469 9.47 -35.78 -16.83
C GLY A 469 8.59 -35.74 -15.59
N ILE A 470 8.76 -36.75 -14.73
CA ILE A 470 7.98 -36.88 -13.49
C ILE A 470 8.67 -36.10 -12.37
N ASN A 471 7.94 -35.15 -11.78
CA ASN A 471 8.39 -34.29 -10.66
C ASN A 471 9.62 -33.43 -10.95
N THR A 472 10.07 -33.29 -12.19
CA THR A 472 11.23 -32.44 -12.53
C THR A 472 11.02 -30.99 -12.08
N LEU A 473 9.79 -30.46 -12.24
CA LEU A 473 9.43 -29.12 -11.73
C LEU A 473 9.45 -29.04 -10.20
N TYR A 474 9.01 -30.09 -9.50
CA TYR A 474 9.06 -30.13 -8.05
C TYR A 474 10.50 -30.12 -7.53
N GLU A 475 11.41 -30.83 -8.19
CA GLU A 475 12.81 -30.89 -7.75
C GLU A 475 13.55 -29.57 -8.05
N ILE A 476 13.35 -28.95 -9.22
CA ILE A 476 14.05 -27.71 -9.56
C ILE A 476 13.64 -26.54 -8.67
N VAL A 477 12.37 -26.44 -8.29
CA VAL A 477 11.88 -25.35 -7.41
C VAL A 477 12.51 -25.39 -6.01
N LYS A 478 13.02 -26.54 -5.55
CA LYS A 478 13.74 -26.60 -4.26
C LYS A 478 15.09 -25.87 -4.27
N THR A 479 15.69 -25.74 -5.44
CA THR A 479 17.03 -25.14 -5.62
C THR A 479 17.00 -23.84 -6.38
N SER A 480 15.82 -23.40 -6.82
CA SER A 480 15.64 -22.13 -7.50
C SER A 480 15.71 -20.97 -6.50
N GLU A 481 16.07 -19.81 -7.01
CA GLU A 481 16.16 -18.55 -6.28
C GLU A 481 15.07 -17.58 -6.72
N ALA A 482 14.86 -16.53 -5.94
CA ALA A 482 13.86 -15.51 -6.25
C ALA A 482 14.17 -14.83 -7.59
N GLY A 483 13.14 -14.72 -8.44
CA GLY A 483 13.24 -14.12 -9.77
C GLY A 483 13.63 -15.11 -10.88
N ASP A 484 13.98 -16.34 -10.56
CA ASP A 484 14.39 -17.35 -11.56
C ASP A 484 13.28 -17.70 -12.55
N ILE A 485 13.70 -18.06 -13.75
CA ILE A 485 12.87 -18.46 -14.86
C ILE A 485 13.08 -19.95 -15.12
N ILE A 486 12.07 -20.76 -14.93
CA ILE A 486 12.06 -22.19 -15.22
C ILE A 486 11.61 -22.36 -16.66
N GLU A 487 12.56 -22.69 -17.55
CA GLU A 487 12.30 -22.86 -18.97
C GLU A 487 11.93 -24.33 -19.28
N LEU A 488 10.73 -24.50 -19.82
CA LEU A 488 10.16 -25.80 -20.16
C LEU A 488 10.44 -26.18 -21.62
N GLU A 489 10.69 -27.47 -21.88
CA GLU A 489 10.84 -27.99 -23.24
C GLU A 489 9.54 -27.81 -24.05
N ALA A 490 9.66 -27.26 -25.26
CA ALA A 490 8.52 -27.14 -26.19
C ALA A 490 7.93 -28.53 -26.49
N GLY A 491 6.59 -28.67 -26.33
CA GLY A 491 5.88 -29.94 -26.49
C GLY A 491 6.16 -30.96 -25.35
N GLY A 492 7.01 -30.63 -24.38
CA GLY A 492 7.37 -31.51 -23.27
C GLY A 492 6.15 -31.79 -22.34
N THR A 493 6.14 -32.98 -21.74
CA THR A 493 5.11 -33.38 -20.76
C THR A 493 5.71 -33.54 -19.37
N TYR A 494 5.17 -32.78 -18.42
CA TYR A 494 5.59 -32.73 -17.02
C TYR A 494 4.49 -33.32 -16.13
N LEU A 495 4.79 -34.41 -15.42
CA LEU A 495 3.85 -35.04 -14.50
C LEU A 495 4.20 -34.68 -13.05
N LEU A 496 3.27 -34.05 -12.35
CA LEU A 496 3.40 -33.74 -10.93
C LEU A 496 2.63 -34.79 -10.09
N THR A 497 3.38 -35.62 -9.35
CA THR A 497 2.80 -36.50 -8.30
C THR A 497 2.90 -35.83 -6.92
N LYS A 498 3.48 -34.63 -6.83
CA LYS A 498 3.59 -33.77 -5.66
C LYS A 498 3.25 -32.34 -6.05
N ALA A 499 2.52 -31.62 -5.20
CA ALA A 499 2.27 -30.19 -5.41
C ALA A 499 3.57 -29.38 -5.29
N VAL A 500 3.75 -28.44 -6.19
CA VAL A 500 4.91 -27.53 -6.19
C VAL A 500 4.60 -26.32 -5.31
N LYS A 501 5.42 -26.06 -4.31
CA LYS A 501 5.25 -24.93 -3.38
C LYS A 501 6.09 -23.74 -3.82
N ILE A 502 5.42 -22.65 -4.16
CA ILE A 502 6.05 -21.40 -4.61
C ILE A 502 6.25 -20.50 -3.39
N ARG A 503 7.51 -20.33 -2.94
CA ARG A 503 7.89 -19.57 -1.74
C ARG A 503 8.62 -18.26 -2.01
N HIS A 504 8.96 -18.02 -3.28
CA HIS A 504 9.59 -16.81 -3.79
C HIS A 504 9.11 -16.57 -5.21
N PRO A 505 9.32 -15.38 -5.80
CA PRO A 505 8.91 -15.10 -7.17
C PRO A 505 9.55 -16.05 -8.18
N LEU A 506 8.73 -16.76 -8.98
CA LEU A 506 9.17 -17.69 -10.00
C LEU A 506 8.34 -17.55 -11.28
N THR A 507 8.99 -17.76 -12.42
CA THR A 507 8.34 -17.83 -13.73
C THR A 507 8.53 -19.22 -14.32
N PHE A 508 7.45 -19.80 -14.85
CA PHE A 508 7.50 -21.02 -15.69
C PHE A 508 7.10 -20.62 -17.10
N LYS A 509 7.95 -20.86 -18.07
CA LYS A 509 7.66 -20.52 -19.46
C LYS A 509 8.13 -21.58 -20.45
N THR A 510 7.42 -21.72 -21.55
CA THR A 510 7.85 -22.49 -22.71
C THR A 510 8.28 -21.55 -23.81
N VAL A 511 9.47 -21.78 -24.38
CA VAL A 511 9.98 -21.03 -25.53
C VAL A 511 9.65 -21.82 -26.80
N GLY A 512 9.07 -21.13 -27.81
CA GLY A 512 8.65 -21.75 -29.06
C GLY A 512 7.13 -21.86 -29.22
N ASN A 513 6.69 -22.50 -30.29
CA ASN A 513 5.26 -22.51 -30.67
C ASN A 513 4.46 -23.63 -29.99
N GLU A 514 5.09 -24.70 -29.55
CA GLU A 514 4.42 -25.83 -28.89
C GLU A 514 4.49 -25.67 -27.37
N LYS A 515 3.33 -25.60 -26.72
CA LYS A 515 3.27 -25.48 -25.26
C LYS A 515 3.76 -26.75 -24.56
N ALA A 516 4.54 -26.59 -23.51
CA ALA A 516 4.75 -27.66 -22.55
C ALA A 516 3.44 -27.98 -21.82
N THR A 517 3.16 -29.26 -21.56
CA THR A 517 1.95 -29.70 -20.86
C THR A 517 2.28 -30.16 -19.45
N ILE A 518 1.62 -29.58 -18.45
CA ILE A 518 1.68 -29.98 -17.05
C ILE A 518 0.45 -30.79 -16.69
N LEU A 519 0.70 -32.05 -16.29
CA LEU A 519 -0.28 -32.98 -15.72
C LEU A 519 -0.02 -33.11 -14.22
N PHE A 520 -1.05 -33.37 -13.44
CA PHE A 520 -0.87 -33.53 -11.98
C PHE A 520 -1.86 -34.54 -11.38
N GLU A 521 -1.35 -35.37 -10.47
CA GLU A 521 -2.08 -36.44 -9.75
C GLU A 521 -2.43 -35.99 -8.31
N ARG A 522 -2.57 -34.71 -8.08
CA ARG A 522 -2.92 -34.08 -6.78
C ARG A 522 -4.11 -33.15 -6.94
N MET A 523 -4.64 -32.71 -5.80
CA MET A 523 -5.71 -31.71 -5.78
C MET A 523 -5.27 -30.37 -6.36
N MET A 524 -3.96 -30.10 -6.43
CA MET A 524 -3.37 -28.89 -6.99
C MET A 524 -2.01 -29.16 -7.63
N ALA A 525 -1.66 -28.38 -8.65
CA ALA A 525 -0.33 -28.38 -9.24
C ALA A 525 0.61 -27.46 -8.47
N PHE A 526 0.19 -26.21 -8.22
CA PHE A 526 0.96 -25.19 -7.53
C PHE A 526 0.27 -24.68 -6.27
N GLU A 527 1.06 -24.42 -5.23
CA GLU A 527 0.61 -23.73 -4.01
C GLU A 527 1.48 -22.53 -3.77
N ILE A 528 0.89 -21.31 -3.89
CA ILE A 528 1.56 -20.05 -3.55
C ILE A 528 1.58 -19.92 -2.03
N GLN A 529 2.79 -19.82 -1.48
CA GLN A 529 3.02 -19.64 -0.05
C GLN A 529 3.52 -18.23 0.24
N ASN A 530 3.62 -17.87 1.52
CA ASN A 530 4.12 -16.56 1.93
C ASN A 530 5.48 -16.25 1.28
N GLY A 531 5.61 -15.08 0.64
CA GLY A 531 6.76 -14.68 -0.16
C GLY A 531 6.75 -15.15 -1.62
N GLY A 532 5.86 -16.08 -1.99
CA GLY A 532 5.72 -16.58 -3.36
C GLY A 532 4.98 -15.62 -4.28
N SER A 533 5.40 -15.56 -5.53
CA SER A 533 4.66 -14.99 -6.68
C SER A 533 4.88 -15.89 -7.89
N LEU A 534 3.92 -15.96 -8.79
CA LEU A 534 3.97 -16.91 -9.91
C LEU A 534 3.64 -16.22 -11.23
N SER A 535 4.50 -16.44 -12.23
CA SER A 535 4.21 -16.16 -13.64
C SER A 535 4.19 -17.46 -14.44
N LEU A 536 3.17 -17.61 -15.28
CA LEU A 536 2.99 -18.73 -16.20
C LEU A 536 2.90 -18.19 -17.62
N GLU A 537 3.82 -18.56 -18.48
CA GLU A 537 3.90 -18.06 -19.86
C GLU A 537 3.95 -19.20 -20.87
N ASN A 538 2.99 -19.26 -21.79
CA ASN A 538 2.93 -20.26 -22.87
C ASN A 538 2.94 -21.72 -22.38
N VAL A 539 2.18 -22.07 -21.34
CA VAL A 539 2.10 -23.40 -20.70
C VAL A 539 0.68 -23.95 -20.80
N ALA A 540 0.55 -25.24 -21.03
CA ALA A 540 -0.74 -25.95 -20.97
C ALA A 540 -0.88 -26.76 -19.68
N PHE A 541 -2.06 -26.71 -19.07
CA PHE A 541 -2.44 -27.52 -17.92
C PHE A 541 -3.58 -28.46 -18.31
N ASP A 542 -3.41 -29.75 -18.05
CA ASP A 542 -4.43 -30.78 -18.30
C ASP A 542 -4.82 -31.49 -16.99
N GLY A 543 -6.07 -31.33 -16.60
CA GLY A 543 -6.62 -31.86 -15.35
C GLY A 543 -7.01 -33.34 -15.39
N ALA A 544 -6.84 -34.04 -16.53
CA ALA A 544 -7.34 -35.40 -16.72
C ALA A 544 -6.79 -36.45 -15.74
N LYS A 545 -5.61 -36.18 -15.12
CA LYS A 545 -5.02 -37.07 -14.10
C LYS A 545 -5.31 -36.67 -12.67
N SER A 546 -5.98 -35.54 -12.47
CA SER A 546 -6.29 -35.05 -11.12
C SER A 546 -7.39 -35.91 -10.47
N PRO A 547 -7.29 -36.21 -9.15
CA PRO A 547 -8.33 -37.00 -8.46
C PRO A 547 -9.63 -36.21 -8.33
N ASP A 548 -10.75 -36.92 -8.17
CA ASP A 548 -12.06 -36.32 -7.95
C ASP A 548 -12.26 -35.96 -6.48
N TYR A 549 -11.76 -34.81 -6.07
CA TYR A 549 -11.90 -34.27 -4.71
C TYR A 549 -12.55 -32.90 -4.69
N ALA A 550 -13.23 -32.60 -3.57
CA ALA A 550 -13.72 -31.26 -3.31
C ALA A 550 -12.51 -30.29 -3.08
N GLY A 551 -12.49 -29.18 -3.80
CA GLY A 551 -11.46 -28.16 -3.66
C GLY A 551 -10.27 -28.31 -4.60
N ASN A 552 -10.37 -29.11 -5.65
CA ASN A 552 -9.36 -29.17 -6.71
C ASN A 552 -9.12 -27.79 -7.33
N SER A 553 -7.86 -27.50 -7.59
CA SER A 553 -7.44 -26.30 -8.30
C SER A 553 -6.12 -26.51 -9.00
N VAL A 554 -5.83 -25.77 -10.07
CA VAL A 554 -4.47 -25.78 -10.65
C VAL A 554 -3.52 -25.03 -9.73
N ILE A 555 -3.94 -23.85 -9.30
CA ILE A 555 -3.19 -22.97 -8.40
C ILE A 555 -4.04 -22.73 -7.15
N SER A 556 -3.45 -22.90 -5.99
CA SER A 556 -4.03 -22.47 -4.71
C SER A 556 -3.09 -21.56 -3.95
N THR A 557 -3.62 -20.77 -3.03
CA THR A 557 -2.81 -20.10 -2.01
C THR A 557 -2.71 -20.96 -0.75
N SER A 558 -1.71 -20.66 0.08
CA SER A 558 -1.53 -21.31 1.39
C SER A 558 -2.83 -21.28 2.21
N LYS A 559 -3.07 -22.33 2.98
CA LYS A 559 -4.16 -22.38 3.97
C LYS A 559 -3.83 -21.59 5.25
N THR A 560 -2.55 -21.30 5.48
CA THR A 560 -2.10 -20.40 6.54
C THR A 560 -2.06 -18.97 6.01
N SER A 561 -2.22 -18.01 6.90
CA SER A 561 -2.15 -16.58 6.58
C SER A 561 -0.84 -16.22 5.87
N MET A 562 -0.91 -15.26 4.96
CA MET A 562 0.24 -14.74 4.23
C MET A 562 0.35 -13.23 4.48
N ILE A 563 1.47 -12.79 4.99
CA ILE A 563 1.74 -11.34 5.20
C ILE A 563 2.28 -10.68 3.93
N GLU A 564 2.99 -11.43 3.06
CA GLU A 564 3.46 -10.92 1.77
C GLU A 564 2.33 -10.94 0.75
N ASN A 565 2.17 -9.81 0.04
CA ASN A 565 1.25 -9.73 -1.09
C ASN A 565 1.88 -10.45 -2.29
N TYR A 566 1.15 -11.41 -2.86
CA TYR A 566 1.65 -12.15 -4.02
C TYR A 566 1.19 -11.52 -5.34
N LYS A 567 1.88 -11.88 -6.43
CA LYS A 567 1.48 -11.60 -7.81
C LYS A 567 1.24 -12.90 -8.55
N LEU A 568 0.23 -12.92 -9.43
CA LEU A 568 -0.04 -14.04 -10.32
C LEU A 568 -0.24 -13.50 -11.73
N PHE A 569 0.63 -13.89 -12.64
CA PHE A 569 0.51 -13.60 -14.06
C PHE A 569 0.33 -14.89 -14.86
N ILE A 570 -0.69 -14.91 -15.72
CA ILE A 570 -1.00 -16.02 -16.64
C ILE A 570 -1.10 -15.42 -18.03
N ASP A 571 -0.17 -15.75 -18.91
CA ASP A 571 -0.15 -15.26 -20.29
C ASP A 571 0.02 -16.39 -21.29
N LYS A 572 -0.78 -16.36 -22.34
CA LYS A 572 -0.74 -17.36 -23.44
C LYS A 572 -0.85 -18.82 -22.97
N CYS A 573 -1.52 -19.07 -21.84
CA CYS A 573 -1.69 -20.41 -21.26
C CYS A 573 -2.94 -21.12 -21.79
N GLU A 574 -2.99 -22.46 -21.61
CA GLU A 574 -4.16 -23.27 -21.89
C GLU A 574 -4.52 -24.12 -20.67
N PHE A 575 -5.80 -24.13 -20.29
CA PHE A 575 -6.35 -24.94 -19.20
C PHE A 575 -7.48 -25.80 -19.72
N LYS A 576 -7.37 -27.13 -19.55
CA LYS A 576 -8.35 -28.06 -20.10
C LYS A 576 -8.58 -29.29 -19.24
N ASN A 577 -9.70 -30.00 -19.53
CA ASN A 577 -10.07 -31.27 -18.92
C ASN A 577 -10.14 -31.22 -17.39
N MET A 578 -10.63 -30.10 -16.82
CA MET A 578 -10.76 -29.93 -15.37
C MET A 578 -12.18 -30.24 -14.90
N ILE A 579 -12.61 -31.45 -15.20
CA ILE A 579 -13.94 -31.96 -14.87
C ILE A 579 -13.86 -32.99 -13.75
N VAL A 580 -14.49 -32.65 -12.63
CA VAL A 580 -14.70 -33.54 -11.48
C VAL A 580 -16.15 -33.41 -11.01
N ASN A 581 -16.63 -34.32 -10.18
CA ASN A 581 -17.99 -34.23 -9.59
C ASN A 581 -18.15 -33.00 -8.67
N HIS A 582 -17.07 -32.44 -8.20
CA HIS A 582 -17.02 -31.18 -7.45
C HIS A 582 -16.58 -30.01 -8.35
N SER A 583 -16.33 -28.84 -7.81
CA SER A 583 -15.76 -27.72 -8.57
C SER A 583 -14.24 -27.84 -8.64
N PHE A 584 -13.71 -27.78 -9.85
CA PHE A 584 -12.28 -27.74 -10.11
C PHE A 584 -11.94 -26.32 -10.64
N ASP A 585 -11.32 -25.49 -9.81
CA ASP A 585 -10.98 -24.11 -10.15
C ASP A 585 -9.59 -24.03 -10.82
N VAL A 586 -9.34 -23.02 -11.62
CA VAL A 586 -7.96 -22.72 -12.05
C VAL A 586 -7.20 -22.07 -10.90
N LEU A 587 -7.73 -20.99 -10.32
CA LEU A 587 -7.20 -20.36 -9.11
C LEU A 587 -8.22 -20.46 -7.96
N ARG A 588 -7.74 -20.92 -6.80
CA ARG A 588 -8.50 -20.95 -5.55
C ARG A 588 -7.70 -20.33 -4.43
N VAL A 589 -8.17 -19.23 -3.86
CA VAL A 589 -7.50 -18.57 -2.74
C VAL A 589 -8.04 -19.04 -1.38
N SER A 590 -7.27 -18.81 -0.34
CA SER A 590 -7.63 -19.02 1.06
C SER A 590 -7.88 -17.69 1.77
N LYS A 591 -8.58 -17.71 2.90
CA LYS A 591 -8.71 -16.56 3.79
C LYS A 591 -7.33 -16.14 4.34
N GLY A 592 -7.12 -14.85 4.54
CA GLY A 592 -5.84 -14.31 5.02
C GLY A 592 -4.74 -14.30 3.95
N THR A 593 -5.09 -14.41 2.65
CA THR A 593 -4.13 -14.28 1.54
C THR A 593 -4.56 -13.14 0.62
N PHE A 594 -3.63 -12.30 0.23
CA PHE A 594 -3.90 -11.11 -0.55
C PHE A 594 -2.95 -10.98 -1.73
N ALA A 595 -3.51 -10.82 -2.91
CA ALA A 595 -2.74 -10.55 -4.12
C ALA A 595 -2.61 -9.04 -4.36
N ASP A 596 -1.41 -8.57 -4.66
CA ASP A 596 -1.22 -7.25 -5.24
C ASP A 596 -1.86 -7.19 -6.64
N THR A 597 -1.52 -8.14 -7.51
CA THR A 597 -2.04 -8.21 -8.87
C THR A 597 -2.30 -9.66 -9.30
N ILE A 598 -3.46 -9.89 -9.89
CA ILE A 598 -3.76 -11.10 -10.67
C ILE A 598 -4.07 -10.65 -12.09
N SER A 599 -3.27 -11.10 -13.06
CA SER A 599 -3.46 -10.79 -14.48
C SER A 599 -3.52 -12.08 -15.30
N ILE A 600 -4.63 -12.25 -16.03
CA ILE A 600 -4.90 -13.42 -16.87
C ILE A 600 -5.14 -12.92 -18.30
N GLN A 601 -4.20 -13.19 -19.19
CA GLN A 601 -4.24 -12.63 -20.54
C GLN A 601 -3.99 -13.69 -21.62
N ASN A 602 -4.53 -13.45 -22.83
CA ASN A 602 -4.25 -14.23 -24.05
C ASN A 602 -4.40 -15.77 -23.86
N SER A 603 -5.21 -16.20 -22.94
CA SER A 603 -5.27 -17.59 -22.47
C SER A 603 -6.57 -18.29 -22.83
N LYS A 604 -6.53 -19.62 -22.90
CA LYS A 604 -7.67 -20.47 -23.27
C LYS A 604 -8.08 -21.36 -22.11
N PHE A 605 -9.37 -21.35 -21.83
CA PHE A 605 -10.01 -22.15 -20.77
C PHE A 605 -11.10 -23.02 -21.39
N LYS A 606 -10.95 -24.33 -21.29
CA LYS A 606 -11.90 -25.26 -21.93
C LYS A 606 -12.26 -26.43 -21.05
N THR A 607 -13.56 -26.68 -20.88
CA THR A 607 -14.11 -27.84 -20.17
C THR A 607 -13.64 -27.87 -18.71
N ILE A 608 -14.19 -26.95 -17.91
CA ILE A 608 -13.81 -26.73 -16.51
C ILE A 608 -15.09 -26.78 -15.64
N SER A 609 -15.09 -27.58 -14.58
CA SER A 609 -16.25 -27.70 -13.68
C SER A 609 -16.34 -26.61 -12.61
N GLY A 610 -15.27 -25.85 -12.36
CA GLY A 610 -15.20 -24.77 -11.39
C GLY A 610 -15.10 -23.39 -12.02
N SER A 611 -14.30 -22.52 -11.41
CA SER A 611 -14.07 -21.13 -11.80
C SER A 611 -12.66 -20.92 -12.33
N ILE A 612 -12.45 -19.88 -13.14
CA ILE A 612 -11.10 -19.42 -13.47
C ILE A 612 -10.46 -18.79 -12.22
N ALA A 613 -11.19 -17.91 -11.53
CA ALA A 613 -10.70 -17.31 -10.29
C ALA A 613 -11.77 -17.31 -9.19
N ALA A 614 -11.46 -17.98 -8.08
CA ALA A 614 -12.29 -18.07 -6.89
C ALA A 614 -11.69 -17.20 -5.76
N LEU A 615 -12.05 -15.91 -5.75
CA LEU A 615 -11.56 -14.85 -4.87
C LEU A 615 -12.66 -14.42 -3.87
N ASP A 616 -13.30 -15.39 -3.24
CA ASP A 616 -14.51 -15.22 -2.42
C ASP A 616 -14.34 -15.74 -0.97
N LYS A 617 -13.13 -15.57 -0.38
CA LYS A 617 -12.84 -16.11 0.95
C LYS A 617 -12.87 -15.10 2.08
N GLU A 618 -12.70 -13.81 1.80
CA GLU A 618 -12.81 -12.74 2.78
C GLU A 618 -14.27 -12.33 2.95
N THR A 619 -15.05 -13.15 3.66
CA THR A 619 -16.51 -12.98 3.80
C THR A 619 -16.94 -12.25 5.07
N ASP A 620 -16.01 -11.82 5.91
CA ASP A 620 -16.30 -11.03 7.09
C ASP A 620 -16.72 -9.60 6.70
N ASP A 621 -17.59 -8.97 7.48
CA ASP A 621 -18.10 -7.62 7.22
C ASP A 621 -17.12 -6.53 7.74
N ILE A 622 -15.87 -6.57 7.23
CA ILE A 622 -14.77 -5.70 7.65
C ILE A 622 -14.08 -4.98 6.48
N GLY A 623 -14.58 -5.10 5.28
CA GLY A 623 -14.00 -4.47 4.08
C GLY A 623 -12.81 -5.22 3.46
N ALA A 624 -12.45 -6.41 3.96
CA ALA A 624 -11.37 -7.21 3.42
C ALA A 624 -11.72 -7.90 2.09
N TYR A 625 -10.70 -8.16 1.27
CA TYR A 625 -10.79 -8.83 -0.03
C TYR A 625 -9.47 -9.54 -0.37
N ASN A 626 -9.46 -10.37 -1.44
CA ASN A 626 -8.32 -11.22 -1.76
C ASN A 626 -7.37 -10.69 -2.85
N VAL A 627 -7.71 -9.57 -3.53
CA VAL A 627 -6.89 -9.03 -4.62
C VAL A 627 -7.07 -7.52 -4.76
N GLU A 628 -5.99 -6.76 -4.91
CA GLU A 628 -6.07 -5.33 -5.20
C GLU A 628 -6.42 -5.08 -6.66
N TYR A 629 -5.63 -5.62 -7.61
CA TYR A 629 -5.86 -5.45 -9.06
C TYR A 629 -6.13 -6.80 -9.71
N PHE A 630 -7.33 -6.96 -10.30
CA PHE A 630 -7.68 -8.14 -11.09
C PHE A 630 -7.91 -7.74 -12.55
N ILE A 631 -7.13 -8.33 -13.46
CA ILE A 631 -7.16 -8.05 -14.89
C ILE A 631 -7.42 -9.36 -15.65
N MET A 632 -8.44 -9.38 -16.49
CA MET A 632 -8.76 -10.49 -17.40
C MET A 632 -8.92 -9.93 -18.81
N LYS A 633 -7.96 -10.20 -19.69
CA LYS A 633 -7.92 -9.60 -21.02
C LYS A 633 -7.61 -10.58 -22.14
N ASN A 634 -8.35 -10.48 -23.25
CA ASN A 634 -8.09 -11.25 -24.48
C ASN A 634 -8.07 -12.77 -24.26
N ASN A 635 -9.02 -13.30 -23.47
CA ASN A 635 -9.11 -14.74 -23.19
C ASN A 635 -10.29 -15.39 -23.88
N THR A 636 -10.15 -16.67 -24.18
CA THR A 636 -11.23 -17.53 -24.64
C THR A 636 -11.68 -18.45 -23.51
N ILE A 637 -12.94 -18.38 -23.15
CA ILE A 637 -13.56 -19.22 -22.10
C ILE A 637 -14.70 -20.03 -22.74
N ASN A 638 -14.52 -21.35 -22.80
CA ASN A 638 -15.48 -22.25 -23.42
C ASN A 638 -15.83 -23.42 -22.50
N ASP A 639 -17.13 -23.70 -22.34
CA ASP A 639 -17.65 -24.80 -21.51
C ASP A 639 -17.12 -24.75 -20.07
N LEU A 640 -17.44 -23.64 -19.39
CA LEU A 640 -17.10 -23.43 -17.97
C LEU A 640 -18.39 -23.57 -17.12
N GLN A 641 -18.47 -24.59 -16.26
CA GLN A 641 -19.67 -24.87 -15.48
C GLN A 641 -19.87 -23.87 -14.32
N GLY A 642 -18.80 -23.40 -13.68
CA GLY A 642 -18.83 -22.39 -12.62
C GLY A 642 -18.92 -20.95 -13.16
N ALA A 643 -18.95 -19.97 -12.27
CA ALA A 643 -18.70 -18.59 -12.64
C ALA A 643 -17.21 -18.42 -13.00
N ALA A 644 -16.90 -17.73 -14.09
CA ALA A 644 -15.51 -17.49 -14.49
C ALA A 644 -14.75 -16.74 -13.38
N LEU A 645 -15.37 -15.72 -12.81
CA LEU A 645 -14.85 -14.97 -11.69
C LEU A 645 -15.85 -14.93 -10.53
N ARG A 646 -15.37 -15.20 -9.33
CA ARG A 646 -16.05 -14.91 -8.07
C ARG A 646 -15.18 -13.98 -7.27
N LEU A 647 -15.59 -12.72 -7.11
CA LEU A 647 -14.84 -11.70 -6.38
C LEU A 647 -15.74 -11.11 -5.29
N TYR A 648 -15.24 -11.16 -4.06
CA TYR A 648 -15.99 -10.73 -2.89
C TYR A 648 -15.18 -9.75 -2.06
N ARG A 649 -15.80 -8.62 -1.68
CA ARG A 649 -15.37 -7.73 -0.63
C ARG A 649 -16.51 -7.55 0.35
N GLY A 650 -16.30 -7.92 1.63
CA GLY A 650 -17.29 -7.74 2.69
C GLY A 650 -17.20 -6.38 3.36
N GLY A 651 -18.37 -5.86 3.79
CA GLY A 651 -18.44 -4.69 4.63
C GLY A 651 -18.53 -3.35 3.94
N LYS A 652 -18.76 -2.33 4.78
CA LYS A 652 -19.00 -0.94 4.38
C LYS A 652 -17.85 -0.01 4.73
N ASP A 653 -16.69 -0.54 5.01
CA ASP A 653 -15.51 0.24 5.33
C ASP A 653 -14.94 0.91 4.06
N GLU A 654 -14.70 2.22 4.13
CA GLU A 654 -14.20 3.04 3.02
C GLU A 654 -12.69 3.32 3.08
N SER A 655 -11.94 2.62 3.94
CA SER A 655 -10.48 2.82 4.11
C SER A 655 -9.65 2.34 2.93
N THR A 656 -10.25 1.58 2.00
CA THR A 656 -9.60 1.13 0.75
C THR A 656 -10.56 1.25 -0.42
N PHE A 657 -10.03 1.46 -1.63
CA PHE A 657 -10.83 1.53 -2.86
C PHE A 657 -10.81 0.25 -3.69
N GLY A 658 -9.95 -0.73 -3.35
CA GLY A 658 -9.96 -2.02 -3.99
C GLY A 658 -11.19 -2.88 -3.60
N PRO A 659 -11.43 -3.97 -4.31
CA PRO A 659 -10.72 -4.43 -5.52
C PRO A 659 -10.93 -3.53 -6.74
N PHE A 660 -9.89 -3.46 -7.59
CA PHE A 660 -9.97 -2.86 -8.93
C PHE A 660 -10.10 -3.97 -9.96
N LEU A 661 -11.17 -3.97 -10.74
CA LEU A 661 -11.51 -5.03 -11.70
C LEU A 661 -11.50 -4.51 -13.13
N GLU A 662 -10.74 -5.16 -14.01
CA GLU A 662 -10.78 -4.96 -15.45
C GLU A 662 -11.06 -6.30 -16.17
N ILE A 663 -12.14 -6.37 -16.95
CA ILE A 663 -12.47 -7.51 -17.81
C ILE A 663 -12.67 -6.97 -19.22
N ASP A 664 -11.74 -7.27 -20.12
CA ASP A 664 -11.60 -6.59 -21.39
C ASP A 664 -11.30 -7.56 -22.56
N HIS A 665 -12.00 -7.42 -23.69
CA HIS A 665 -11.76 -8.22 -24.89
C HIS A 665 -11.78 -9.74 -24.70
N ASN A 666 -12.66 -10.29 -23.88
CA ASN A 666 -12.79 -11.75 -23.73
C ASN A 666 -14.00 -12.31 -24.49
N VAL A 667 -13.96 -13.59 -24.82
CA VAL A 667 -15.10 -14.35 -25.29
C VAL A 667 -15.49 -15.40 -24.25
N PHE A 668 -16.71 -15.27 -23.71
CA PHE A 668 -17.34 -16.22 -22.80
C PHE A 668 -18.38 -17.03 -23.57
N ASP A 669 -18.11 -18.31 -23.81
CA ASP A 669 -19.01 -19.21 -24.53
C ASP A 669 -19.40 -20.38 -23.62
N HIS A 670 -20.69 -20.52 -23.38
CA HIS A 670 -21.28 -21.56 -22.51
C HIS A 670 -20.73 -21.53 -21.07
N VAL A 671 -20.90 -20.39 -20.40
CA VAL A 671 -20.35 -20.15 -19.05
C VAL A 671 -21.43 -20.05 -17.99
N GLY A 672 -21.26 -20.77 -16.87
CA GLY A 672 -22.06 -20.60 -15.66
C GLY A 672 -23.24 -21.58 -15.48
N PHE A 673 -23.47 -22.54 -16.38
CA PHE A 673 -24.64 -23.44 -16.35
C PHE A 673 -24.50 -24.68 -15.47
N GLY A 674 -23.39 -24.88 -14.78
CA GLY A 674 -23.18 -26.03 -13.93
C GLY A 674 -24.14 -26.08 -12.74
N LYS A 675 -24.73 -27.26 -12.44
CA LYS A 675 -25.64 -27.46 -11.31
C LYS A 675 -25.08 -27.05 -9.94
N LYS A 676 -23.76 -26.97 -9.81
CA LYS A 676 -23.04 -26.57 -8.58
C LYS A 676 -22.63 -25.10 -8.57
N ASN A 677 -22.95 -24.35 -9.61
CA ASN A 677 -22.74 -22.89 -9.64
C ASN A 677 -23.80 -22.20 -8.77
N LYS A 678 -23.56 -22.13 -7.46
CA LYS A 678 -24.47 -21.49 -6.49
C LYS A 678 -24.67 -19.98 -6.72
N TYR A 679 -23.85 -19.37 -7.55
CA TYR A 679 -23.93 -17.94 -7.88
C TYR A 679 -24.90 -17.67 -9.03
N ASP A 680 -25.26 -18.69 -9.78
CA ASP A 680 -26.12 -18.59 -10.98
C ASP A 680 -25.68 -17.44 -11.92
N ALA A 681 -24.40 -17.38 -12.20
CA ALA A 681 -23.76 -16.30 -12.92
C ALA A 681 -22.58 -16.79 -13.75
N ALA A 682 -22.26 -16.07 -14.84
CA ALA A 682 -20.99 -16.18 -15.54
C ALA A 682 -19.88 -15.43 -14.83
N ILE A 683 -20.21 -14.30 -14.20
CA ILE A 683 -19.33 -13.48 -13.35
C ILE A 683 -20.11 -13.09 -12.10
N SER A 684 -19.56 -13.28 -10.92
CA SER A 684 -20.19 -12.92 -9.65
C SER A 684 -19.31 -11.94 -8.87
N LEU A 685 -19.84 -10.73 -8.67
CA LEU A 685 -19.17 -9.63 -7.99
C LEU A 685 -19.98 -9.19 -6.77
N TYR A 686 -19.33 -9.08 -5.62
CA TYR A 686 -19.93 -8.57 -4.39
C TYR A 686 -19.06 -7.50 -3.76
N GLY A 687 -19.56 -6.30 -3.60
CA GLY A 687 -18.88 -5.18 -2.92
C GLY A 687 -17.63 -4.66 -3.65
N VAL A 688 -17.44 -5.01 -4.93
CA VAL A 688 -16.28 -4.53 -5.72
C VAL A 688 -16.41 -3.03 -5.94
N GLN A 689 -15.33 -2.29 -5.64
CA GLN A 689 -15.38 -0.83 -5.61
C GLN A 689 -15.14 -0.19 -6.98
N GLU A 690 -14.24 -0.74 -7.77
CA GLU A 690 -13.97 -0.22 -9.11
C GLU A 690 -14.05 -1.35 -10.13
N THR A 691 -14.96 -1.19 -11.09
CA THR A 691 -15.28 -2.22 -12.08
C THR A 691 -15.32 -1.61 -13.46
N GLU A 692 -14.49 -2.14 -14.34
CA GLU A 692 -14.54 -1.88 -15.78
C GLU A 692 -14.74 -3.22 -16.51
N ILE A 693 -15.90 -3.41 -17.14
CA ILE A 693 -16.21 -4.60 -17.98
C ILE A 693 -16.56 -4.10 -19.37
N ARG A 694 -15.66 -4.31 -20.33
CA ARG A 694 -15.81 -3.74 -21.67
C ARG A 694 -15.35 -4.66 -22.78
N ASP A 695 -15.90 -4.43 -23.95
CA ASP A 695 -15.45 -5.02 -25.20
C ASP A 695 -15.48 -6.56 -25.24
N ASN A 696 -16.30 -7.20 -24.38
CA ASN A 696 -16.43 -8.65 -24.30
C ASN A 696 -17.60 -9.18 -25.13
N ILE A 697 -17.52 -10.46 -25.48
CA ILE A 697 -18.62 -11.23 -26.08
C ILE A 697 -19.06 -12.32 -25.09
N PHE A 698 -20.35 -12.37 -24.80
CA PHE A 698 -21.02 -13.44 -24.03
C PHE A 698 -21.94 -14.20 -24.98
N LYS A 699 -21.62 -15.46 -25.21
CA LYS A 699 -22.43 -16.37 -26.04
C LYS A 699 -22.95 -17.53 -25.18
N ASP A 700 -24.24 -17.84 -25.24
CA ASP A 700 -24.86 -18.94 -24.51
C ASP A 700 -24.40 -18.98 -23.03
N SER A 701 -24.36 -17.83 -22.36
CA SER A 701 -23.75 -17.68 -21.01
C SER A 701 -24.74 -17.11 -20.00
N LYS A 702 -24.51 -17.40 -18.72
CA LYS A 702 -25.24 -16.81 -17.59
C LYS A 702 -24.94 -15.32 -17.44
N ALA A 703 -25.69 -14.65 -16.58
CA ALA A 703 -25.58 -13.23 -16.30
C ALA A 703 -24.27 -12.86 -15.63
N ILE A 704 -23.91 -11.57 -15.73
CA ILE A 704 -23.02 -10.92 -14.78
C ILE A 704 -23.86 -10.49 -13.57
N ASN A 705 -23.62 -11.07 -12.40
CA ASN A 705 -24.29 -10.70 -11.17
C ASN A 705 -23.39 -9.76 -10.36
N MET A 706 -23.87 -8.54 -10.08
CA MET A 706 -23.20 -7.56 -9.24
C MET A 706 -24.06 -7.18 -8.04
N HIS A 707 -23.47 -7.19 -6.86
CA HIS A 707 -24.07 -6.61 -5.67
C HIS A 707 -23.22 -5.44 -5.19
N LEU A 708 -23.76 -4.21 -5.27
CA LEU A 708 -23.08 -2.98 -4.93
C LEU A 708 -23.36 -2.63 -3.47
N VAL A 709 -22.36 -2.61 -2.62
CA VAL A 709 -22.55 -2.54 -1.16
C VAL A 709 -22.17 -1.19 -0.58
N VAL A 710 -21.15 -0.54 -1.07
CA VAL A 710 -20.47 0.52 -0.31
C VAL A 710 -20.25 1.79 -1.09
N GLY A 711 -20.43 2.90 -0.39
CA GLY A 711 -19.89 4.19 -0.72
C GLY A 711 -20.28 4.68 -2.12
N GLU A 712 -19.29 4.96 -2.92
CA GLU A 712 -19.45 5.47 -4.28
C GLU A 712 -18.70 4.55 -5.27
N PRO A 713 -19.16 3.30 -5.49
CA PRO A 713 -18.47 2.41 -6.42
C PRO A 713 -18.48 3.01 -7.82
N ILE A 714 -17.34 2.93 -8.50
CA ILE A 714 -17.20 3.31 -9.91
C ILE A 714 -17.40 2.05 -10.73
N VAL A 715 -18.59 1.89 -11.31
CA VAL A 715 -18.94 0.72 -12.12
C VAL A 715 -19.26 1.15 -13.54
N LYS A 716 -18.47 0.66 -14.48
CA LYS A 716 -18.63 0.92 -15.93
C LYS A 716 -18.71 -0.40 -16.67
N VAL A 717 -19.82 -0.62 -17.35
CA VAL A 717 -20.04 -1.77 -18.24
C VAL A 717 -20.33 -1.23 -19.62
N ARG A 718 -19.39 -1.39 -20.53
CA ARG A 718 -19.44 -0.73 -21.84
C ARG A 718 -19.12 -1.68 -22.98
N ASN A 719 -19.75 -1.47 -24.12
CA ASN A 719 -19.39 -2.12 -25.38
C ASN A 719 -19.29 -3.66 -25.24
N ASN A 720 -20.24 -4.31 -24.56
CA ASN A 720 -20.30 -5.75 -24.49
C ASN A 720 -21.40 -6.31 -25.38
N ALA A 721 -21.18 -7.45 -26.01
CA ALA A 721 -22.17 -8.13 -26.82
C ALA A 721 -22.71 -9.40 -26.14
N LEU A 722 -24.03 -9.57 -26.15
CA LEU A 722 -24.73 -10.73 -25.62
C LEU A 722 -25.40 -11.50 -26.78
N SER A 723 -25.10 -12.79 -26.92
CA SER A 723 -25.78 -13.70 -27.84
C SER A 723 -26.39 -14.87 -27.07
N ASN A 724 -27.70 -14.99 -27.10
CA ASN A 724 -28.41 -16.01 -26.33
C ASN A 724 -27.94 -16.14 -24.86
N SER A 725 -27.55 -14.99 -24.28
CA SER A 725 -26.98 -14.91 -22.93
C SER A 725 -27.91 -14.12 -22.01
N GLU A 726 -27.84 -14.40 -20.70
CA GLU A 726 -28.64 -13.69 -19.71
C GLU A 726 -28.13 -12.23 -19.54
N SER A 727 -29.07 -11.32 -19.37
CA SER A 727 -28.74 -9.91 -19.09
C SER A 727 -28.09 -9.74 -17.70
N MET A 728 -27.27 -8.70 -17.59
CA MET A 728 -26.64 -8.32 -16.30
C MET A 728 -27.69 -8.08 -15.21
N LYS A 729 -27.42 -8.54 -14.00
CA LYS A 729 -28.25 -8.36 -12.80
C LYS A 729 -27.46 -7.53 -11.79
N VAL A 730 -27.94 -6.33 -11.49
CA VAL A 730 -27.36 -5.44 -10.48
C VAL A 730 -28.31 -5.29 -9.31
N THR A 731 -27.80 -5.42 -8.09
CA THR A 731 -28.52 -5.21 -6.84
C THR A 731 -27.74 -4.24 -5.94
N GLY A 732 -28.43 -3.57 -5.01
CA GLY A 732 -27.89 -2.48 -4.20
C GLY A 732 -28.29 -1.12 -4.77
N ASP A 733 -28.20 -0.06 -3.94
CA ASP A 733 -28.73 1.26 -4.26
C ASP A 733 -27.66 2.21 -4.84
N GLN A 734 -26.55 1.68 -5.33
CA GLN A 734 -25.42 2.46 -5.82
C GLN A 734 -25.53 2.77 -7.32
N LYS A 735 -24.90 3.87 -7.73
CA LYS A 735 -24.86 4.29 -9.14
C LYS A 735 -23.94 3.39 -9.96
N TYR A 736 -24.33 3.11 -11.17
CA TYR A 736 -23.52 2.38 -12.15
C TYR A 736 -23.85 2.86 -13.57
N LEU A 737 -22.91 2.67 -14.48
CA LEU A 737 -23.04 3.07 -15.88
C LEU A 737 -23.06 1.84 -16.78
N VAL A 738 -24.06 1.72 -17.64
CA VAL A 738 -24.10 0.72 -18.73
C VAL A 738 -24.26 1.44 -20.05
N GLU A 739 -23.33 1.26 -20.98
CA GLU A 739 -23.33 1.90 -22.28
C GLU A 739 -23.10 0.89 -23.41
N ASN A 740 -23.73 1.14 -24.57
CA ASN A 740 -23.48 0.43 -25.81
C ASN A 740 -23.48 -1.11 -25.66
N GLN A 741 -24.58 -1.67 -25.17
CA GLN A 741 -24.73 -3.11 -25.07
C GLN A 741 -25.48 -3.66 -26.28
N TRP A 742 -24.89 -4.63 -26.98
CA TRP A 742 -25.50 -5.30 -28.13
C TRP A 742 -26.13 -6.63 -27.71
N ASN A 743 -27.44 -6.77 -27.91
CA ASN A 743 -28.16 -8.02 -27.70
C ASN A 743 -28.42 -8.66 -29.09
N LEU A 744 -27.75 -9.76 -29.38
CA LEU A 744 -27.77 -10.43 -30.67
C LEU A 744 -28.45 -11.81 -30.56
N THR A 745 -29.25 -12.15 -31.56
CA THR A 745 -30.04 -13.42 -31.59
C THR A 745 -29.41 -14.49 -32.47
N ALA A 746 -28.36 -14.20 -33.22
CA ALA A 746 -27.70 -15.11 -34.13
C ALA A 746 -26.21 -15.29 -33.79
N ASN A 747 -25.62 -16.41 -34.20
CA ASN A 747 -24.18 -16.63 -34.11
C ASN A 747 -23.48 -15.64 -35.05
N PHE A 748 -22.66 -14.77 -34.49
CA PHE A 748 -21.91 -13.73 -35.19
C PHE A 748 -20.42 -13.83 -34.94
N ILE A 749 -19.97 -14.93 -34.34
CA ILE A 749 -18.57 -15.32 -34.19
C ILE A 749 -18.34 -16.70 -34.78
N ASP A 750 -17.17 -16.94 -35.31
CA ASP A 750 -16.76 -18.26 -35.80
C ASP A 750 -16.42 -19.17 -34.60
N ASP A 751 -17.10 -20.28 -34.47
CA ASP A 751 -16.92 -21.26 -33.39
C ASP A 751 -15.53 -21.92 -33.39
N SER A 752 -14.83 -21.91 -34.53
CA SER A 752 -13.51 -22.54 -34.66
C SER A 752 -12.38 -21.70 -34.07
N GLY A 753 -12.52 -20.37 -34.05
CA GLY A 753 -11.50 -19.43 -33.59
C GLY A 753 -12.02 -18.22 -32.83
N TYR A 754 -13.35 -18.11 -32.67
CA TYR A 754 -14.02 -16.96 -32.07
C TYR A 754 -13.69 -15.61 -32.77
N SER A 755 -13.38 -15.66 -34.08
CA SER A 755 -13.18 -14.48 -34.88
C SER A 755 -14.52 -13.91 -35.37
N LEU A 756 -14.55 -12.59 -35.58
CA LEU A 756 -15.72 -11.94 -36.17
C LEU A 756 -15.73 -12.11 -37.69
N PRO A 757 -16.82 -12.58 -38.30
CA PRO A 757 -17.00 -12.56 -39.74
C PRO A 757 -16.84 -11.16 -40.31
N ASP A 758 -16.46 -11.04 -41.58
CA ASP A 758 -16.21 -9.73 -42.23
C ASP A 758 -17.39 -8.77 -42.20
N ASN A 759 -18.59 -9.30 -42.22
CA ASN A 759 -19.85 -8.54 -42.15
C ASN A 759 -20.40 -8.40 -40.73
N SER A 760 -19.65 -8.74 -39.69
CA SER A 760 -20.12 -8.65 -38.31
C SER A 760 -20.42 -7.20 -37.89
N PRO A 761 -21.57 -6.94 -37.27
CA PRO A 761 -21.89 -5.61 -36.74
C PRO A 761 -21.01 -5.19 -35.57
N LEU A 762 -20.15 -6.08 -35.03
CA LEU A 762 -19.29 -5.86 -33.89
C LEU A 762 -17.88 -5.40 -34.27
N LYS A 763 -17.58 -5.33 -35.58
CA LYS A 763 -16.29 -4.82 -36.08
C LYS A 763 -16.15 -3.32 -35.81
N GLY A 764 -15.00 -2.93 -35.27
CA GLY A 764 -14.68 -1.53 -34.94
C GLY A 764 -15.58 -0.92 -33.86
N LYS A 765 -16.20 -1.75 -32.99
CA LYS A 765 -17.13 -1.29 -31.94
C LYS A 765 -16.55 -1.31 -30.54
N ALA A 766 -15.33 -1.75 -30.37
CA ALA A 766 -14.66 -1.69 -29.08
C ALA A 766 -14.36 -0.23 -28.66
N THR A 767 -14.19 -0.03 -27.38
CA THR A 767 -13.90 1.31 -26.80
C THR A 767 -12.61 1.92 -27.32
N ASP A 768 -11.66 1.09 -27.73
CA ASP A 768 -10.38 1.47 -28.33
C ASP A 768 -10.41 1.55 -29.88
N GLY A 769 -11.57 1.33 -30.49
CA GLY A 769 -11.76 1.34 -31.95
C GLY A 769 -11.40 0.04 -32.64
N THR A 770 -11.01 -1.01 -31.92
CA THR A 770 -10.80 -2.37 -32.44
C THR A 770 -12.12 -3.15 -32.54
N ASP A 771 -12.05 -4.42 -32.87
CA ASP A 771 -13.20 -5.33 -32.91
C ASP A 771 -13.58 -5.76 -31.47
N LEU A 772 -14.90 -6.03 -31.26
CA LEU A 772 -15.35 -6.64 -30.01
C LEU A 772 -14.89 -8.09 -29.89
N GLY A 773 -14.69 -8.54 -28.65
CA GLY A 773 -14.17 -9.87 -28.38
C GLY A 773 -12.64 -9.91 -28.49
N LEU A 774 -12.10 -11.01 -29.01
CA LEU A 774 -10.67 -11.21 -29.02
C LEU A 774 -9.93 -10.19 -29.91
N LEU A 775 -8.83 -9.68 -29.39
CA LEU A 775 -7.88 -8.90 -30.17
C LEU A 775 -7.17 -9.83 -31.17
N ASN A 776 -7.18 -9.48 -32.44
CA ASN A 776 -6.40 -10.19 -33.45
C ASN A 776 -4.91 -9.93 -33.17
N ASN A 777 -4.18 -10.96 -32.78
CA ASN A 777 -2.72 -10.94 -32.63
C ASN A 777 -2.02 -11.28 -33.95
#